data_f9d96107010bb15e4497a8a1eb87cfe9
#
_entry.id   f9d96107010bb15e4497a8a1eb87cfe9
#
_cell.length_a   1.000
_cell.length_b   1.000
_cell.length_c   1.000
_cell.angle_alpha   90.00
_cell.angle_beta   90.00
_cell.angle_gamma   90.00
#
_symmetry.space_group_name_H-M   'P 1'
#
loop_
_entity.id
_entity.type
_entity.pdbx_description
1 polymer ?
#
loop_
_entity_poly.entity_id
_entity_poly.type
_entity_poly.pdbx_seq_one_letter_code
_entity_poly.pdbx_strand_id
1 'polypeptide(L)'
;MVIHSVIPCPSVAILARAFYHRAGQLSSGKFTTNDNGSRRIKCKQHISLRKAVMIHMAMVKDVMFGKTMRKSYAKYDEILEIPNMLKIQKDSYQWFLDEGLREVFKDVGTITDFSGKLELSFLDYTMEDKPKYTIEECKERDTTYAKPIKVRIRLRNTETGEIKEQEIFMGDFPVMTNGGTFVINGAERVIISQIVRSPGMYYGHEVDKADQHTYTATVIPYRGAWLEYETDNANVFWVRIDKNRKLPITSLIRALGVTTDEQIKEMFGEDERIIATLEKDPCKTKEDSLLEIYRRLRPGEPPTVETATAHLEGLLFDAHRYDVSKVGRYKFNKKMDIWSRLSGQEAAEPIVDPITGEILVMPGDFISRTQAHELSAKGVNEAVVRIGDSKVKVFSNNMVDMAGFVDFDPKQYGIKEKVRFSVLREMLDTVPADGWKEAIEERMNDLIPNHIIVDDIMASINYLNCVAMGIGTPDDIDHLGNRRLRCVGELLQNQFRIGFSRLDRVIRERMTVQDLDSVTPQSLINIRPVTAVIKEFFGSSPLSQFMDQNNPLAELTHKRRLSALGPGGLSRDRASFDVRDIHYTHYGRMCPIETPEGPNIGLINYLATFARINEYGFVEAPYRKVDKATGFVTRDVEYMTADVEDDYYVGQASEPLDENGCLANARITCRHRNEIIEVDRSMIDYVDVSPRMMISIATSFIPFLQNDDANRALMGANMQRQAVPLLTTEPPVVATGIEHKAAVDSEVCIKAKKPGVITAVSATDISVRYDDGETATYHLTKFARSNAGTCINQRPNCVVGERVDTEQIIADGPSCSGGEVALGKNVLIGFVTWEGYNYEDAILLNERLVREDVFTSIHIEEHETEARDTKLGPEEITRDIPNVGEDALKDLDENGIIRVGAEVHSGDYLVGKVTPKGETELTPEERLLRAIFGEKAREVRDTSLKVPHGESGIVVDVKVFTKENSDELAPGVTKSVRVYIAQKRKISVGDKKAGRHGNKGVVSRV
;
A
#
# COMPACT_ATOMS: atom_id res chain seq x y z
N MET A 1 16.76 -19.99 6.59
CA MET A 1 17.07 -20.96 5.52
C MET A 1 15.82 -21.78 5.24
N VAL A 2 15.29 -21.79 4.04
CA VAL A 2 14.09 -22.56 3.69
C VAL A 2 14.51 -23.87 3.05
N ILE A 3 14.01 -24.99 3.56
CA ILE A 3 14.21 -26.31 2.98
C ILE A 3 13.02 -26.60 2.06
N HIS A 4 13.26 -26.83 0.79
CA HIS A 4 12.27 -27.38 -0.12
C HIS A 4 12.19 -28.91 0.13
N SER A 5 11.45 -29.32 1.16
CA SER A 5 11.28 -30.76 1.43
C SER A 5 10.27 -31.35 0.44
N VAL A 6 10.70 -32.31 -0.32
CA VAL A 6 9.79 -33.23 -1.01
C VAL A 6 9.42 -34.29 -0.02
N ILE A 7 8.22 -34.26 0.50
CA ILE A 7 7.63 -35.45 1.15
C ILE A 7 6.92 -36.19 0.04
N PRO A 8 7.43 -37.34 -0.45
CA PRO A 8 6.58 -38.24 -1.21
C PRO A 8 5.54 -38.74 -0.20
N CYS A 9 4.32 -38.30 -0.30
CA CYS A 9 3.22 -38.86 0.48
C CYS A 9 3.10 -40.33 0.11
N PRO A 10 3.46 -41.28 1.00
CA PRO A 10 3.45 -42.70 0.68
C PRO A 10 2.06 -43.22 0.29
N SER A 11 1.01 -42.51 0.73
CA SER A 11 -0.38 -42.80 0.43
C SER A 11 -0.74 -42.64 -1.06
N VAL A 12 -0.14 -41.72 -1.78
CA VAL A 12 -0.43 -41.54 -3.22
C VAL A 12 0.24 -42.63 -4.05
N ALA A 13 1.46 -43.06 -3.69
CA ALA A 13 2.15 -44.13 -4.36
C ALA A 13 1.51 -45.48 -4.04
N ILE A 14 0.99 -45.69 -2.84
CA ILE A 14 0.28 -46.91 -2.43
C ILE A 14 -1.10 -46.95 -3.08
N LEU A 15 -1.82 -45.86 -3.16
CA LEU A 15 -3.10 -45.78 -3.88
C LEU A 15 -2.92 -45.97 -5.39
N ALA A 16 -1.91 -45.41 -6.00
CA ALA A 16 -1.61 -45.62 -7.41
C ALA A 16 -1.21 -47.09 -7.67
N ARG A 17 -0.39 -47.71 -6.82
CA ARG A 17 -0.05 -49.15 -6.94
C ARG A 17 -1.24 -50.08 -6.64
N ALA A 18 -2.05 -49.77 -5.66
CA ALA A 18 -3.27 -50.55 -5.35
C ALA A 18 -4.30 -50.45 -6.48
N PHE A 19 -4.39 -49.29 -7.15
CA PHE A 19 -5.25 -49.11 -8.33
C PHE A 19 -4.69 -49.85 -9.55
N TYR A 20 -3.38 -49.78 -9.79
CA TYR A 20 -2.74 -50.53 -10.89
C TYR A 20 -2.82 -52.06 -10.68
N HIS A 21 -2.65 -52.58 -9.46
CA HIS A 21 -2.79 -53.98 -9.15
C HIS A 21 -4.23 -54.48 -9.26
N ARG A 22 -5.23 -53.65 -8.88
CA ARG A 22 -6.64 -53.99 -9.07
C ARG A 22 -7.09 -53.93 -10.53
N ALA A 23 -6.56 -52.98 -11.31
CA ALA A 23 -6.83 -52.90 -12.74
C ALA A 23 -6.20 -54.06 -13.51
N GLY A 24 -5.00 -54.54 -13.10
CA GLY A 24 -4.31 -55.69 -13.67
C GLY A 24 -4.95 -57.02 -13.33
N GLN A 25 -5.55 -57.17 -12.16
CA GLN A 25 -6.25 -58.43 -11.80
C GLN A 25 -7.63 -58.59 -12.46
N LEU A 26 -8.24 -57.47 -12.93
CA LEU A 26 -9.52 -57.51 -13.67
C LEU A 26 -9.32 -57.83 -15.17
N SER A 27 -8.11 -57.87 -15.69
CA SER A 27 -7.81 -58.18 -17.10
C SER A 27 -7.48 -59.66 -17.35
N SER A 28 -7.32 -60.51 -16.32
CA SER A 28 -6.93 -61.91 -16.46
C SER A 28 -8.03 -62.99 -16.17
N GLY A 29 -9.28 -62.56 -16.03
CA GLY A 29 -10.44 -63.47 -15.84
C GLY A 29 -10.85 -64.12 -17.16
N LYS A 30 -10.66 -65.46 -17.28
CA LYS A 30 -11.16 -66.29 -18.40
C LYS A 30 -12.68 -66.16 -18.48
N PHE A 31 -13.16 -65.79 -19.66
CA PHE A 31 -14.59 -65.74 -20.00
C PHE A 31 -15.14 -67.14 -20.25
N THR A 32 -16.09 -67.56 -19.46
CA THR A 32 -17.01 -68.66 -19.84
C THR A 32 -18.32 -68.09 -20.39
N THR A 33 -18.70 -68.61 -21.53
CA THR A 33 -19.88 -68.17 -22.28
C THR A 33 -21.17 -68.67 -21.65
N ASN A 34 -22.02 -67.76 -21.19
CA ASN A 34 -23.49 -67.84 -21.31
C ASN A 34 -24.10 -66.57 -20.71
N ASP A 35 -24.81 -65.90 -21.50
CA ASP A 35 -25.94 -64.95 -21.30
C ASP A 35 -25.80 -63.66 -22.07
N ASN A 36 -26.54 -63.56 -23.16
CA ASN A 36 -26.55 -62.42 -24.07
C ASN A 36 -27.30 -61.17 -23.53
N GLY A 37 -28.01 -61.22 -22.40
CA GLY A 37 -28.74 -60.09 -21.83
C GLY A 37 -27.89 -59.22 -20.88
N SER A 38 -26.98 -59.81 -20.13
CA SER A 38 -26.18 -59.13 -19.12
C SER A 38 -24.95 -58.44 -19.69
N ARG A 39 -24.53 -58.75 -20.90
CA ARG A 39 -23.36 -58.20 -21.58
C ARG A 39 -23.48 -56.71 -21.95
N ARG A 40 -24.69 -56.27 -22.36
CA ARG A 40 -24.91 -54.84 -22.75
C ARG A 40 -24.91 -53.89 -21.54
N ILE A 41 -25.38 -54.36 -20.40
CA ILE A 41 -25.41 -53.51 -19.19
C ILE A 41 -24.00 -53.44 -18.56
N LYS A 42 -23.27 -54.53 -18.46
CA LYS A 42 -21.89 -54.54 -17.94
C LYS A 42 -20.92 -53.74 -18.84
N CYS A 43 -21.09 -53.83 -20.17
CA CYS A 43 -20.25 -53.03 -21.09
C CYS A 43 -20.55 -51.54 -21.03
N LYS A 44 -21.80 -51.11 -20.87
CA LYS A 44 -22.16 -49.73 -20.67
C LYS A 44 -21.67 -49.17 -19.32
N GLN A 45 -21.72 -49.98 -18.25
CA GLN A 45 -21.19 -49.57 -16.95
C GLN A 45 -19.67 -49.46 -16.97
N HIS A 46 -18.94 -50.34 -17.65
CA HIS A 46 -17.49 -50.28 -17.80
C HIS A 46 -17.04 -49.14 -18.68
N ILE A 47 -17.79 -48.78 -19.71
CA ILE A 47 -17.50 -47.61 -20.55
C ILE A 47 -17.81 -46.33 -19.77
N SER A 48 -18.88 -46.32 -18.98
CA SER A 48 -19.20 -45.19 -18.10
C SER A 48 -18.15 -45.00 -16.99
N LEU A 49 -17.70 -46.09 -16.35
CA LEU A 49 -16.61 -46.01 -15.36
C LEU A 49 -15.27 -45.64 -15.99
N ARG A 50 -14.93 -46.11 -17.19
CA ARG A 50 -13.73 -45.66 -17.89
C ARG A 50 -13.82 -44.20 -18.30
N LYS A 51 -14.98 -43.75 -18.80
CA LYS A 51 -15.21 -42.32 -19.05
C LYS A 51 -15.19 -41.49 -17.78
N ALA A 52 -15.80 -41.93 -16.68
CA ALA A 52 -15.77 -41.26 -15.39
C ALA A 52 -14.34 -41.23 -14.78
N VAL A 53 -13.56 -42.31 -14.94
CA VAL A 53 -12.17 -42.35 -14.49
C VAL A 53 -11.26 -41.51 -15.41
N MET A 54 -11.53 -41.45 -16.71
CA MET A 54 -10.81 -40.55 -17.62
C MET A 54 -11.15 -39.09 -17.41
N ILE A 55 -12.37 -38.75 -16.98
CA ILE A 55 -12.78 -37.40 -16.66
C ILE A 55 -12.14 -36.91 -15.33
N HIS A 56 -11.73 -37.83 -14.44
CA HIS A 56 -11.09 -37.51 -13.17
C HIS A 56 -9.54 -37.62 -13.19
N MET A 57 -8.92 -38.05 -14.27
CA MET A 57 -7.50 -37.90 -14.44
C MET A 57 -7.24 -36.44 -14.89
N ALA A 58 -6.74 -35.62 -13.99
CA ALA A 58 -6.20 -34.33 -14.36
C ALA A 58 -5.26 -34.51 -15.56
N MET A 59 -5.57 -33.88 -16.69
CA MET A 59 -4.69 -33.94 -17.85
C MET A 59 -3.41 -33.22 -17.47
N VAL A 60 -2.35 -34.00 -17.22
CA VAL A 60 -1.01 -33.45 -16.94
C VAL A 60 -0.54 -32.73 -18.19
N LYS A 61 -0.34 -31.45 -18.09
CA LYS A 61 0.20 -30.59 -19.17
C LYS A 61 1.66 -30.29 -18.88
N ASP A 62 2.53 -30.41 -19.86
CA ASP A 62 3.89 -29.92 -19.77
C ASP A 62 3.89 -28.40 -20.03
N VAL A 63 4.37 -27.61 -19.05
CA VAL A 63 4.40 -26.15 -19.08
C VAL A 63 5.83 -25.67 -18.82
N MET A 64 6.29 -24.71 -19.63
CA MET A 64 7.58 -24.07 -19.43
C MET A 64 7.44 -22.88 -18.48
N PHE A 65 8.21 -22.89 -17.39
CA PHE A 65 8.38 -21.75 -16.48
C PHE A 65 9.83 -21.30 -16.53
N GLY A 66 10.11 -20.16 -17.15
CA GLY A 66 11.47 -19.76 -17.45
C GLY A 66 12.17 -20.80 -18.33
N LYS A 67 13.26 -21.35 -17.85
CA LYS A 67 14.00 -22.46 -18.52
C LYS A 67 13.67 -23.85 -17.96
N THR A 68 12.77 -23.95 -17.01
CA THR A 68 12.40 -25.21 -16.36
C THR A 68 11.11 -25.75 -16.94
N MET A 69 11.14 -26.98 -17.47
CA MET A 69 9.92 -27.69 -17.86
C MET A 69 9.28 -28.33 -16.63
N ARG A 70 8.01 -28.02 -16.39
CA ARG A 70 7.25 -28.54 -15.26
C ARG A 70 5.99 -29.26 -15.72
N LYS A 71 5.60 -30.28 -15.00
CA LYS A 71 4.31 -30.96 -15.16
C LYS A 71 3.24 -30.23 -14.37
N SER A 72 2.28 -29.62 -15.05
CA SER A 72 1.17 -28.92 -14.42
C SER A 72 0.04 -29.89 -14.13
N TYR A 73 -0.37 -29.94 -12.87
CA TYR A 73 -1.54 -30.66 -12.37
C TYR A 73 -2.71 -29.71 -12.11
N ALA A 74 -2.66 -28.50 -12.67
CA ALA A 74 -3.71 -27.51 -12.50
C ALA A 74 -5.05 -28.04 -12.97
N LYS A 75 -6.07 -27.97 -12.10
CA LYS A 75 -7.44 -28.41 -12.37
C LYS A 75 -8.23 -27.34 -13.15
N TYR A 76 -7.86 -26.10 -12.98
CA TYR A 76 -8.51 -24.94 -13.59
C TYR A 76 -7.55 -24.24 -14.55
N ASP A 77 -8.09 -23.79 -15.68
CA ASP A 77 -7.33 -22.93 -16.58
C ASP A 77 -7.26 -21.53 -16.00
N GLU A 78 -6.13 -20.86 -16.18
CA GLU A 78 -5.99 -19.45 -15.80
C GLU A 78 -6.78 -18.56 -16.76
N ILE A 79 -7.76 -17.84 -16.22
CA ILE A 79 -8.64 -16.96 -16.99
C ILE A 79 -8.11 -15.53 -16.99
N LEU A 80 -7.53 -15.12 -15.86
CA LEU A 80 -6.91 -13.82 -15.66
C LEU A 80 -5.46 -14.03 -15.26
N GLU A 81 -4.55 -13.40 -15.97
CA GLU A 81 -3.15 -13.35 -15.57
C GLU A 81 -3.00 -12.52 -14.28
N ILE A 82 -2.06 -12.95 -13.44
CA ILE A 82 -1.71 -12.19 -12.24
C ILE A 82 -1.17 -10.82 -12.67
N PRO A 83 -1.74 -9.70 -12.19
CA PRO A 83 -1.24 -8.38 -12.52
C PRO A 83 0.21 -8.22 -12.07
N ASN A 84 0.94 -7.26 -12.67
CA ASN A 84 2.29 -6.95 -12.20
C ASN A 84 2.28 -6.67 -10.69
N MET A 85 3.12 -7.39 -9.95
CA MET A 85 3.10 -7.39 -8.49
C MET A 85 3.54 -6.06 -7.87
N LEU A 86 4.28 -5.23 -8.63
CA LEU A 86 4.71 -3.89 -8.22
C LEU A 86 3.76 -2.76 -8.65
N LYS A 87 2.65 -3.11 -9.27
CA LYS A 87 1.71 -2.12 -9.83
C LYS A 87 1.21 -1.11 -8.79
N ILE A 88 0.96 -1.56 -7.57
CA ILE A 88 0.54 -0.70 -6.46
C ILE A 88 1.50 0.49 -6.22
N GLN A 89 2.80 0.25 -6.32
CA GLN A 89 3.82 1.29 -6.13
C GLN A 89 3.95 2.16 -7.38
N LYS A 90 4.08 1.54 -8.54
CA LYS A 90 4.34 2.23 -9.82
C LYS A 90 3.17 3.12 -10.24
N ASP A 91 1.95 2.60 -10.24
CA ASP A 91 0.76 3.35 -10.65
C ASP A 91 0.50 4.55 -9.74
N SER A 92 0.65 4.36 -8.42
CA SER A 92 0.45 5.44 -7.45
C SER A 92 1.49 6.56 -7.61
N TYR A 93 2.76 6.20 -7.84
CA TYR A 93 3.80 7.19 -8.07
C TYR A 93 3.63 7.93 -9.40
N GLN A 94 3.21 7.20 -10.45
CA GLN A 94 2.93 7.80 -11.75
C GLN A 94 1.76 8.79 -11.67
N TRP A 95 0.67 8.40 -10.98
CA TRP A 95 -0.44 9.32 -10.71
C TRP A 95 0.01 10.60 -9.99
N PHE A 96 0.91 10.47 -9.01
CA PHE A 96 1.46 11.62 -8.30
C PHE A 96 2.19 12.58 -9.25
N LEU A 97 2.98 12.05 -10.19
CA LEU A 97 3.67 12.87 -11.20
C LEU A 97 2.70 13.48 -12.20
N ASP A 98 1.72 12.72 -12.69
CA ASP A 98 0.83 13.20 -13.76
C ASP A 98 -0.21 14.19 -13.25
N GLU A 99 -0.83 13.92 -12.11
CA GLU A 99 -1.96 14.65 -11.58
C GLU A 99 -1.71 15.23 -10.18
N GLY A 100 -1.16 14.42 -9.27
CA GLY A 100 -1.10 14.72 -7.85
C GLY A 100 -0.37 16.02 -7.50
N LEU A 101 0.74 16.31 -8.17
CA LEU A 101 1.51 17.53 -7.94
C LEU A 101 0.79 18.76 -8.51
N ARG A 102 0.11 18.60 -9.65
CA ARG A 102 -0.71 19.67 -10.24
C ARG A 102 -1.92 20.01 -9.38
N GLU A 103 -2.53 19.03 -8.74
CA GLU A 103 -3.61 19.25 -7.76
C GLU A 103 -3.11 20.10 -6.58
N VAL A 104 -1.88 19.85 -6.08
CA VAL A 104 -1.30 20.68 -5.01
C VAL A 104 -1.17 22.14 -5.44
N PHE A 105 -0.73 22.42 -6.68
CA PHE A 105 -0.65 23.80 -7.18
C PHE A 105 -2.01 24.48 -7.29
N LYS A 106 -3.04 23.73 -7.68
CA LYS A 106 -4.42 24.24 -7.71
C LYS A 106 -4.96 24.53 -6.31
N ASP A 107 -4.66 23.64 -5.34
CA ASP A 107 -5.07 23.80 -3.94
C ASP A 107 -4.43 25.03 -3.28
N VAL A 108 -3.16 25.31 -3.59
CA VAL A 108 -2.48 26.52 -3.12
C VAL A 108 -3.11 27.77 -3.72
N GLY A 109 -3.57 27.68 -4.98
CA GLY A 109 -4.20 28.78 -5.70
C GLY A 109 -3.29 29.97 -5.93
N THR A 110 -3.88 31.14 -6.00
CA THR A 110 -3.16 32.42 -6.16
C THR A 110 -2.82 33.01 -4.80
N ILE A 111 -1.55 33.19 -4.54
CA ILE A 111 -1.07 33.83 -3.31
C ILE A 111 -1.12 35.35 -3.51
N THR A 112 -1.93 36.02 -2.71
CA THR A 112 -2.06 37.48 -2.75
C THR A 112 -1.39 38.12 -1.54
N ASP A 113 -0.82 39.29 -1.75
CA ASP A 113 -0.34 40.16 -0.69
C ASP A 113 -1.52 40.71 0.15
N PHE A 114 -1.23 41.15 1.39
CA PHE A 114 -2.23 41.77 2.28
C PHE A 114 -2.88 43.04 1.68
N SER A 115 -2.17 43.74 0.77
CA SER A 115 -2.71 44.91 0.06
C SER A 115 -3.43 44.55 -1.25
N GLY A 116 -3.40 43.27 -1.69
CA GLY A 116 -3.99 42.81 -2.94
C GLY A 116 -3.29 43.32 -4.21
N LYS A 117 -2.07 43.84 -4.10
CA LYS A 117 -1.33 44.44 -5.21
C LYS A 117 -0.48 43.46 -5.99
N LEU A 118 -0.03 42.39 -5.36
CA LEU A 118 0.78 41.36 -5.97
C LEU A 118 0.04 40.01 -5.91
N GLU A 119 0.02 39.33 -7.03
CA GLU A 119 -0.56 37.99 -7.18
C GLU A 119 0.51 37.03 -7.72
N LEU A 120 0.76 35.95 -7.01
CA LEU A 120 1.68 34.90 -7.40
C LEU A 120 0.93 33.58 -7.61
N SER A 121 1.09 32.97 -8.78
CA SER A 121 0.45 31.70 -9.14
C SER A 121 1.46 30.67 -9.60
N PHE A 122 1.30 29.42 -9.16
CA PHE A 122 2.03 28.28 -9.66
C PHE A 122 1.27 27.70 -10.86
N LEU A 123 1.93 27.59 -12.02
CA LEU A 123 1.26 27.19 -13.26
C LEU A 123 1.45 25.69 -13.53
N ASP A 124 2.69 25.26 -13.69
CA ASP A 124 3.05 23.88 -14.03
C ASP A 124 4.48 23.59 -13.58
N TYR A 125 4.87 22.33 -13.65
CA TYR A 125 6.24 21.91 -13.32
C TYR A 125 6.88 21.14 -14.46
N THR A 126 8.19 21.16 -14.50
CA THR A 126 9.03 20.34 -15.39
C THR A 126 10.05 19.58 -14.55
N MET A 127 10.27 18.33 -14.89
CA MET A 127 11.31 17.49 -14.29
C MET A 127 12.33 17.11 -15.35
N GLU A 128 13.59 17.25 -15.07
CA GLU A 128 14.65 16.87 -16.01
C GLU A 128 14.69 15.36 -16.20
N ASP A 129 14.92 14.91 -17.45
CA ASP A 129 14.91 13.47 -17.76
C ASP A 129 16.10 12.72 -17.15
N LYS A 130 17.26 13.36 -17.03
CA LYS A 130 18.46 12.74 -16.52
C LYS A 130 18.69 13.06 -15.05
N PRO A 131 18.81 12.04 -14.19
CA PRO A 131 19.26 12.23 -12.82
C PRO A 131 20.74 12.64 -12.79
N LYS A 132 21.16 13.28 -11.71
CA LYS A 132 22.55 13.69 -11.48
C LYS A 132 23.52 12.51 -11.44
N TYR A 133 23.11 11.42 -10.80
CA TYR A 133 23.85 10.18 -10.64
C TYR A 133 22.98 8.97 -11.00
N THR A 134 23.60 7.88 -11.42
CA THR A 134 22.94 6.59 -11.60
C THR A 134 22.56 5.99 -10.24
N ILE A 135 21.71 4.97 -10.23
CA ILE A 135 21.29 4.28 -8.99
C ILE A 135 22.52 3.67 -8.29
N GLU A 136 23.44 3.09 -9.05
CA GLU A 136 24.64 2.46 -8.53
C GLU A 136 25.59 3.50 -7.93
N GLU A 137 25.83 4.60 -8.62
CA GLU A 137 26.61 5.72 -8.09
C GLU A 137 25.99 6.34 -6.84
N CYS A 138 24.66 6.43 -6.77
CA CYS A 138 23.97 6.93 -5.57
C CYS A 138 24.20 6.01 -4.36
N LYS A 139 24.17 4.70 -4.57
CA LYS A 139 24.48 3.72 -3.51
C LYS A 139 25.94 3.77 -3.06
N GLU A 140 26.84 4.01 -4.00
CA GLU A 140 28.28 4.11 -3.70
C GLU A 140 28.64 5.37 -2.93
N ARG A 141 28.02 6.51 -3.31
CA ARG A 141 28.33 7.84 -2.77
C ARG A 141 27.44 8.27 -1.60
N ASP A 142 26.54 7.39 -1.12
CA ASP A 142 25.51 7.72 -0.12
C ASP A 142 24.65 8.94 -0.46
N THR A 143 24.37 9.09 -1.73
CA THR A 143 23.51 10.18 -2.22
C THR A 143 22.10 9.71 -2.48
N THR A 144 21.19 10.64 -2.63
CA THR A 144 19.81 10.36 -2.96
C THR A 144 19.62 10.34 -4.47
N TYR A 145 18.97 9.29 -5.00
CA TYR A 145 18.57 9.22 -6.39
C TYR A 145 17.41 10.19 -6.64
N ALA A 146 17.73 11.34 -7.22
CA ALA A 146 16.80 12.45 -7.38
C ALA A 146 16.93 13.11 -8.74
N LYS A 147 15.88 13.80 -9.16
CA LYS A 147 15.83 14.65 -10.33
C LYS A 147 15.45 16.08 -9.93
N PRO A 148 16.03 17.10 -10.57
CA PRO A 148 15.67 18.47 -10.30
C PRO A 148 14.26 18.77 -10.80
N ILE A 149 13.45 19.40 -9.94
CA ILE A 149 12.14 19.94 -10.29
C ILE A 149 12.24 21.44 -10.49
N LYS A 150 11.71 21.93 -11.61
CA LYS A 150 11.51 23.35 -11.91
C LYS A 150 10.02 23.63 -11.99
N VAL A 151 9.59 24.70 -11.38
CA VAL A 151 8.19 25.14 -11.38
C VAL A 151 8.08 26.47 -12.09
N ARG A 152 7.12 26.57 -13.00
CA ARG A 152 6.79 27.80 -13.73
C ARG A 152 5.83 28.61 -12.88
N ILE A 153 6.24 29.85 -12.60
CA ILE A 153 5.56 30.75 -11.67
C ILE A 153 5.27 32.04 -12.38
N ARG A 154 4.06 32.54 -12.15
CA ARG A 154 3.59 33.84 -12.65
C ARG A 154 3.41 34.79 -11.49
N LEU A 155 4.05 35.95 -11.56
CA LEU A 155 3.84 37.07 -10.68
C LEU A 155 3.15 38.18 -11.45
N ARG A 156 1.99 38.63 -10.98
CA ARG A 156 1.20 39.73 -11.55
C ARG A 156 1.16 40.87 -10.56
N ASN A 157 1.49 42.05 -11.03
CA ASN A 157 1.25 43.29 -10.33
C ASN A 157 -0.09 43.85 -10.78
N THR A 158 -1.07 43.98 -9.88
CA THR A 158 -2.43 44.41 -10.21
C THR A 158 -2.52 45.92 -10.47
N GLU A 159 -1.57 46.73 -9.93
CA GLU A 159 -1.53 48.20 -10.17
C GLU A 159 -0.94 48.55 -11.52
N THR A 160 0.16 47.89 -11.90
CA THR A 160 0.86 48.20 -13.18
C THR A 160 0.39 47.28 -14.32
N GLY A 161 -0.30 46.18 -14.04
CA GLY A 161 -0.66 45.18 -15.02
C GLY A 161 0.53 44.36 -15.53
N GLU A 162 1.72 44.50 -14.96
CA GLU A 162 2.93 43.79 -15.36
C GLU A 162 2.83 42.31 -14.94
N ILE A 163 3.17 41.42 -15.87
CA ILE A 163 3.23 39.96 -15.64
C ILE A 163 4.67 39.51 -15.84
N LYS A 164 5.25 38.85 -14.81
CA LYS A 164 6.56 38.24 -14.86
C LYS A 164 6.40 36.73 -14.74
N GLU A 165 6.80 35.96 -15.76
CA GLU A 165 6.84 34.50 -15.70
C GLU A 165 8.29 34.03 -15.63
N GLN A 166 8.56 33.08 -14.74
CA GLN A 166 9.90 32.53 -14.58
C GLN A 166 9.82 31.05 -14.14
N GLU A 167 10.73 30.23 -14.66
CA GLU A 167 10.97 28.88 -14.15
C GLU A 167 11.95 28.94 -12.98
N ILE A 168 11.55 28.39 -11.84
CA ILE A 168 12.33 28.40 -10.61
C ILE A 168 12.64 26.97 -10.20
N PHE A 169 13.90 26.71 -9.89
CA PHE A 169 14.33 25.46 -9.32
C PHE A 169 13.75 25.30 -7.90
N MET A 170 13.02 24.18 -7.68
CA MET A 170 12.35 23.89 -6.40
C MET A 170 13.10 22.85 -5.56
N GLY A 171 14.20 22.33 -6.05
CA GLY A 171 15.01 21.32 -5.37
C GLY A 171 15.10 20.00 -6.11
N ASP A 172 15.93 19.12 -5.59
CA ASP A 172 16.06 17.75 -6.07
C ASP A 172 15.01 16.85 -5.40
N PHE A 173 14.20 16.20 -6.21
CA PHE A 173 13.12 15.34 -5.75
C PHE A 173 13.49 13.86 -5.93
N PRO A 174 13.38 13.03 -4.86
CA PRO A 174 13.65 11.61 -4.96
C PRO A 174 12.72 10.91 -5.97
N VAL A 175 13.32 10.15 -6.87
CA VAL A 175 12.62 9.44 -7.94
C VAL A 175 12.55 7.95 -7.64
N MET A 176 11.40 7.34 -7.94
CA MET A 176 11.22 5.91 -7.80
C MET A 176 12.05 5.15 -8.85
N THR A 177 12.73 4.10 -8.40
CA THR A 177 13.43 3.16 -9.28
C THR A 177 12.45 2.25 -10.01
N ASN A 178 12.90 1.54 -11.04
CA ASN A 178 12.07 0.55 -11.74
C ASN A 178 11.55 -0.56 -10.82
N GLY A 179 12.28 -0.86 -9.75
CA GLY A 179 11.88 -1.82 -8.73
C GLY A 179 10.85 -1.30 -7.71
N GLY A 180 10.35 -0.07 -7.85
CA GLY A 180 9.36 0.50 -6.94
C GLY A 180 9.95 0.97 -5.60
N THR A 181 11.25 1.25 -5.54
CA THR A 181 12.00 1.70 -4.35
C THR A 181 12.52 3.11 -4.53
N PHE A 182 12.96 3.71 -3.44
CA PHE A 182 13.66 4.99 -3.42
C PHE A 182 15.06 4.79 -2.85
N VAL A 183 16.06 5.39 -3.46
CA VAL A 183 17.43 5.40 -2.94
C VAL A 183 17.63 6.71 -2.19
N ILE A 184 17.70 6.65 -0.87
CA ILE A 184 17.87 7.80 0.01
C ILE A 184 19.17 7.63 0.79
N ASN A 185 20.09 8.56 0.64
CA ASN A 185 21.41 8.49 1.27
C ASN A 185 22.10 7.13 1.05
N GLY A 186 22.05 6.63 -0.18
CA GLY A 186 22.67 5.36 -0.56
C GLY A 186 21.90 4.08 -0.20
N ALA A 187 20.86 4.17 0.63
CA ALA A 187 20.07 3.02 1.05
C ALA A 187 18.76 2.93 0.29
N GLU A 188 18.39 1.73 -0.15
CA GLU A 188 17.06 1.50 -0.74
C GLU A 188 15.99 1.48 0.34
N ARG A 189 14.96 2.28 0.12
CA ARG A 189 13.81 2.39 1.00
C ARG A 189 12.51 2.13 0.24
N VAL A 190 11.54 1.59 0.94
CA VAL A 190 10.18 1.37 0.44
C VAL A 190 9.21 2.21 1.26
N ILE A 191 8.34 2.92 0.56
CA ILE A 191 7.23 3.61 1.21
C ILE A 191 6.04 2.67 1.18
N ILE A 192 5.63 2.20 2.35
CA ILE A 192 4.52 1.27 2.50
C ILE A 192 3.19 2.00 2.46
N SER A 193 2.18 1.36 1.87
CA SER A 193 0.82 1.89 1.85
C SER A 193 0.20 1.85 3.25
N GLN A 194 -0.54 2.88 3.59
CA GLN A 194 -1.22 3.01 4.88
C GLN A 194 -2.71 2.73 4.71
N ILE A 195 -3.29 1.88 5.56
CA ILE A 195 -4.73 1.68 5.64
C ILE A 195 -5.31 2.59 6.71
N VAL A 196 -6.30 3.39 6.31
CA VAL A 196 -6.96 4.36 7.19
C VAL A 196 -8.46 4.30 7.00
N ARG A 197 -9.22 4.81 7.99
CA ARG A 197 -10.65 5.05 7.80
C ARG A 197 -10.83 6.12 6.72
N SER A 198 -11.70 5.86 5.73
CA SER A 198 -11.96 6.84 4.68
C SER A 198 -12.65 8.09 5.25
N PRO A 199 -12.42 9.28 4.68
CA PRO A 199 -13.31 10.40 4.94
C PRO A 199 -14.75 10.00 4.63
N GLY A 200 -15.70 10.44 5.45
CA GLY A 200 -17.09 10.03 5.30
C GLY A 200 -17.91 10.31 6.53
N MET A 201 -19.15 9.86 6.50
CA MET A 201 -20.08 9.90 7.62
C MET A 201 -20.35 8.48 8.10
N TYR A 202 -20.17 8.25 9.40
CA TYR A 202 -20.28 6.94 10.04
C TYR A 202 -21.29 6.97 11.14
N TYR A 203 -22.17 5.98 11.19
CA TYR A 203 -23.23 5.85 12.19
C TYR A 203 -23.01 4.60 13.02
N GLY A 204 -23.01 4.75 14.32
CA GLY A 204 -22.89 3.66 15.29
C GLY A 204 -24.15 3.51 16.11
N HIS A 205 -24.40 2.30 16.56
CA HIS A 205 -25.45 1.96 17.49
C HIS A 205 -24.87 1.05 18.57
N GLU A 206 -24.96 1.46 19.82
CA GLU A 206 -24.49 0.69 20.96
C GLU A 206 -25.63 0.48 21.92
N VAL A 207 -25.68 -0.70 22.53
CA VAL A 207 -26.65 -1.03 23.58
C VAL A 207 -25.88 -1.18 24.90
N ASP A 208 -26.22 -0.37 25.86
CA ASP A 208 -25.60 -0.45 27.20
C ASP A 208 -26.11 -1.68 27.98
N LYS A 209 -25.42 -2.04 29.04
CA LYS A 209 -25.79 -3.14 29.93
C LYS A 209 -27.19 -2.98 30.56
N ALA A 210 -27.74 -1.78 30.54
CA ALA A 210 -29.08 -1.44 30.98
C ALA A 210 -30.15 -1.51 29.86
N ASP A 211 -29.82 -2.10 28.70
CA ASP A 211 -30.66 -2.17 27.49
C ASP A 211 -31.06 -0.79 26.94
N GLN A 212 -30.22 0.23 27.20
CA GLN A 212 -30.40 1.55 26.63
C GLN A 212 -29.65 1.66 25.29
N HIS A 213 -30.36 2.12 24.27
CA HIS A 213 -29.86 2.31 22.94
C HIS A 213 -29.22 3.71 22.80
N THR A 214 -27.93 3.76 22.49
CA THR A 214 -27.23 5.00 22.19
C THR A 214 -26.85 5.01 20.71
N TYR A 215 -27.06 6.14 20.07
CA TYR A 215 -26.76 6.33 18.66
C TYR A 215 -25.65 7.38 18.54
N THR A 216 -24.67 7.08 17.74
CA THR A 216 -23.53 7.96 17.49
C THR A 216 -23.38 8.19 15.99
N ALA A 217 -22.88 9.36 15.62
CA ALA A 217 -22.46 9.60 14.27
C ALA A 217 -21.18 10.43 14.26
N THR A 218 -20.31 10.16 13.29
CA THR A 218 -19.03 10.87 13.15
C THR A 218 -18.87 11.30 11.71
N VAL A 219 -18.67 12.60 11.51
CA VAL A 219 -18.30 13.18 10.21
C VAL A 219 -16.79 13.38 10.19
N ILE A 220 -16.12 12.64 9.33
CA ILE A 220 -14.65 12.64 9.21
C ILE A 220 -14.28 13.28 7.88
N PRO A 221 -13.63 14.47 7.88
CA PRO A 221 -13.06 15.06 6.68
C PRO A 221 -11.71 14.41 6.34
N TYR A 222 -11.22 14.66 5.16
CA TYR A 222 -9.84 14.37 4.80
C TYR A 222 -8.86 15.26 5.57
N ARG A 223 -9.21 16.55 5.70
CA ARG A 223 -8.51 17.57 6.50
C ARG A 223 -9.53 18.52 7.10
N GLY A 224 -9.47 18.77 8.38
CA GLY A 224 -10.35 19.71 9.08
C GLY A 224 -10.87 19.19 10.41
N ALA A 225 -11.82 19.89 10.98
CA ALA A 225 -12.45 19.57 12.26
C ALA A 225 -13.45 18.42 12.12
N TRP A 226 -13.44 17.49 13.08
CA TRP A 226 -14.43 16.44 13.14
C TRP A 226 -15.72 16.95 13.77
N LEU A 227 -16.86 16.43 13.29
CA LEU A 227 -18.14 16.58 13.93
C LEU A 227 -18.58 15.22 14.49
N GLU A 228 -18.79 15.15 15.78
CA GLU A 228 -19.22 13.93 16.47
C GLU A 228 -20.58 14.18 17.08
N TYR A 229 -21.56 13.35 16.74
CA TYR A 229 -22.91 13.38 17.31
C TYR A 229 -23.08 12.20 18.25
N GLU A 230 -23.72 12.43 19.40
CA GLU A 230 -24.02 11.38 20.36
C GLU A 230 -25.40 11.57 20.94
N THR A 231 -26.12 10.48 21.23
CA THR A 231 -27.35 10.48 22.00
C THR A 231 -27.00 10.10 23.42
N ASP A 232 -27.51 10.85 24.43
CA ASP A 232 -27.35 10.48 25.83
C ASP A 232 -28.53 9.64 26.34
N ASN A 233 -28.42 9.19 27.59
CA ASN A 233 -29.43 8.37 28.23
C ASN A 233 -30.78 9.10 28.47
N ALA A 234 -30.83 10.40 28.26
CA ALA A 234 -32.03 11.23 28.32
C ALA A 234 -32.64 11.50 26.95
N ASN A 235 -32.23 10.75 25.91
CA ASN A 235 -32.66 10.95 24.53
C ASN A 235 -32.33 12.34 23.94
N VAL A 236 -31.26 13.01 24.41
CA VAL A 236 -30.85 14.32 23.94
C VAL A 236 -29.71 14.14 22.94
N PHE A 237 -29.83 14.80 21.80
CA PHE A 237 -28.76 14.84 20.79
C PHE A 237 -27.70 15.91 21.13
N TRP A 238 -26.48 15.48 21.21
CA TRP A 238 -25.30 16.32 21.46
C TRP A 238 -24.39 16.34 20.25
N VAL A 239 -23.68 17.47 20.06
CA VAL A 239 -22.62 17.62 19.07
C VAL A 239 -21.33 18.03 19.76
N ARG A 240 -20.22 17.46 19.31
CA ARG A 240 -18.86 17.90 19.60
C ARG A 240 -18.21 18.38 18.31
N ILE A 241 -17.60 19.55 18.37
CA ILE A 241 -16.84 20.12 17.25
C ILE A 241 -15.36 20.06 17.65
N ASP A 242 -14.56 19.31 16.87
CA ASP A 242 -13.10 19.19 17.03
C ASP A 242 -12.65 18.82 18.46
N LYS A 243 -13.23 17.74 19.04
CA LYS A 243 -12.88 17.20 20.39
C LYS A 243 -13.21 18.11 21.58
N ASN A 244 -13.91 19.21 21.36
CA ASN A 244 -14.32 20.13 22.41
C ASN A 244 -15.49 19.58 23.24
N ARG A 245 -15.94 20.37 24.24
CA ARG A 245 -17.08 20.01 25.06
C ARG A 245 -18.36 19.94 24.25
N LYS A 246 -19.23 18.99 24.56
CA LYS A 246 -20.51 18.79 23.89
C LYS A 246 -21.47 19.96 24.04
N LEU A 247 -22.24 20.19 23.01
CA LEU A 247 -23.32 21.18 22.88
C LEU A 247 -24.60 20.48 22.45
N PRO A 248 -25.80 20.95 22.78
CA PRO A 248 -27.02 20.49 22.13
C PRO A 248 -26.94 20.67 20.62
N ILE A 249 -27.38 19.66 19.84
CA ILE A 249 -27.27 19.74 18.39
C ILE A 249 -28.08 20.87 17.78
N THR A 250 -29.16 21.25 18.43
CA THR A 250 -30.06 22.37 18.08
C THR A 250 -29.32 23.72 18.04
N SER A 251 -28.33 23.91 18.93
CA SER A 251 -27.48 25.11 18.90
C SER A 251 -26.67 25.18 17.59
N LEU A 252 -26.17 24.03 17.07
CA LEU A 252 -25.50 24.01 15.76
C LEU A 252 -26.49 24.31 14.64
N ILE A 253 -27.67 23.70 14.66
CA ILE A 253 -28.71 23.89 13.65
C ILE A 253 -29.12 25.38 13.57
N ARG A 254 -29.29 26.06 14.72
CA ARG A 254 -29.61 27.50 14.76
C ARG A 254 -28.47 28.36 14.21
N ALA A 255 -27.22 28.04 14.54
CA ALA A 255 -26.05 28.74 14.02
C ALA A 255 -25.94 28.63 12.49
N LEU A 256 -26.39 27.54 11.90
CA LEU A 256 -26.39 27.28 10.47
C LEU A 256 -27.58 27.91 9.71
N GLY A 257 -28.56 28.49 10.40
CA GLY A 257 -29.60 29.29 9.76
C GLY A 257 -31.04 28.91 10.06
N VAL A 258 -31.30 27.74 10.69
CA VAL A 258 -32.65 27.35 11.10
C VAL A 258 -32.89 27.83 12.54
N THR A 259 -33.53 29.00 12.67
CA THR A 259 -33.49 29.77 13.91
C THR A 259 -34.60 29.44 14.92
N THR A 260 -35.81 29.16 14.45
CA THR A 260 -36.96 28.98 15.34
C THR A 260 -37.22 27.51 15.70
N ASP A 261 -37.82 27.29 16.88
CA ASP A 261 -38.18 25.93 17.32
C ASP A 261 -39.18 25.27 16.37
N GLU A 262 -40.06 26.09 15.75
CA GLU A 262 -41.06 25.63 14.80
C GLU A 262 -40.40 25.16 13.50
N GLN A 263 -39.44 25.92 12.97
CA GLN A 263 -38.68 25.54 11.77
C GLN A 263 -37.88 24.25 11.99
N ILE A 264 -37.28 24.07 13.19
CA ILE A 264 -36.56 22.85 13.50
C ILE A 264 -37.50 21.64 13.55
N LYS A 265 -38.68 21.77 14.12
CA LYS A 265 -39.72 20.74 14.15
C LYS A 265 -40.28 20.44 12.75
N GLU A 266 -40.49 21.45 11.93
CA GLU A 266 -40.90 21.27 10.54
C GLU A 266 -39.85 20.53 9.70
N MET A 267 -38.56 20.81 9.92
CA MET A 267 -37.47 20.19 9.18
C MET A 267 -37.20 18.75 9.63
N PHE A 268 -37.16 18.48 10.93
CA PHE A 268 -36.75 17.15 11.47
C PHE A 268 -37.91 16.29 11.96
N GLY A 269 -39.12 16.82 12.01
CA GLY A 269 -40.29 16.18 12.59
C GLY A 269 -40.43 16.40 14.09
N GLU A 270 -41.59 16.03 14.63
CA GLU A 270 -41.90 16.11 16.10
C GLU A 270 -41.47 14.82 16.82
N ASP A 271 -40.17 14.53 16.79
CA ASP A 271 -39.57 13.40 17.52
C ASP A 271 -39.27 13.78 18.98
N GLU A 272 -39.50 12.83 19.90
CA GLU A 272 -39.21 13.01 21.33
C GLU A 272 -37.77 13.47 21.60
N ARG A 273 -36.79 12.99 20.81
CA ARG A 273 -35.39 13.32 20.96
C ARG A 273 -35.10 14.77 20.55
N ILE A 274 -35.72 15.22 19.48
CA ILE A 274 -35.62 16.62 19.04
C ILE A 274 -36.27 17.55 20.06
N ILE A 275 -37.45 17.17 20.58
CA ILE A 275 -38.16 17.96 21.62
C ILE A 275 -37.32 18.01 22.90
N ALA A 276 -36.79 16.88 23.38
CA ALA A 276 -35.93 16.84 24.56
C ALA A 276 -34.64 17.65 24.37
N THR A 277 -34.12 17.71 23.15
CA THR A 277 -32.94 18.52 22.84
C THR A 277 -33.26 20.01 22.84
N LEU A 278 -34.42 20.43 22.30
CA LEU A 278 -34.90 21.82 22.31
C LEU A 278 -35.16 22.33 23.72
N GLU A 279 -35.65 21.48 24.63
CA GLU A 279 -35.86 21.85 26.06
C GLU A 279 -34.53 22.11 26.78
N LYS A 280 -33.47 21.39 26.41
CA LYS A 280 -32.13 21.55 27.01
C LYS A 280 -31.27 22.65 26.36
N ASP A 281 -31.67 23.15 25.20
CA ASP A 281 -30.94 24.18 24.49
C ASP A 281 -31.11 25.57 25.16
N PRO A 282 -30.02 26.15 25.65
CA PRO A 282 -30.07 27.48 26.28
C PRO A 282 -30.23 28.61 25.26
N CYS A 283 -29.96 28.34 23.95
CA CYS A 283 -29.95 29.32 22.89
C CYS A 283 -31.33 29.42 22.21
N LYS A 284 -31.76 30.62 21.90
CA LYS A 284 -33.04 30.88 21.21
C LYS A 284 -32.88 31.60 19.89
N THR A 285 -31.74 32.25 19.69
CA THR A 285 -31.43 33.01 18.45
C THR A 285 -30.18 32.47 17.81
N LYS A 286 -29.98 32.82 16.53
CA LYS A 286 -28.75 32.48 15.77
C LYS A 286 -27.52 33.08 16.47
N GLU A 287 -27.61 34.28 16.94
CA GLU A 287 -26.53 35.02 17.57
C GLU A 287 -26.11 34.38 18.89
N ASP A 288 -27.07 34.00 19.74
CA ASP A 288 -26.79 33.30 20.99
C ASP A 288 -26.08 31.95 20.75
N SER A 289 -26.50 31.23 19.71
CA SER A 289 -25.91 29.95 19.33
C SER A 289 -24.48 30.09 18.83
N LEU A 290 -24.19 31.09 18.01
CA LEU A 290 -22.83 31.42 17.56
C LEU A 290 -21.91 31.78 18.72
N LEU A 291 -22.39 32.59 19.66
CA LEU A 291 -21.64 33.00 20.83
C LEU A 291 -21.35 31.81 21.77
N GLU A 292 -22.33 30.91 21.96
CA GLU A 292 -22.15 29.73 22.80
C GLU A 292 -21.16 28.74 22.16
N ILE A 293 -21.25 28.50 20.84
CA ILE A 293 -20.29 27.69 20.08
C ILE A 293 -18.88 28.26 20.22
N TYR A 294 -18.72 29.58 20.04
CA TYR A 294 -17.43 30.24 20.18
C TYR A 294 -16.85 30.11 21.60
N ARG A 295 -17.65 30.27 22.64
CA ARG A 295 -17.22 30.07 24.03
C ARG A 295 -16.70 28.67 24.30
N ARG A 296 -17.28 27.67 23.66
CA ARG A 296 -16.83 26.25 23.76
C ARG A 296 -15.56 25.99 23.01
N LEU A 297 -15.41 26.58 21.81
CA LEU A 297 -14.23 26.42 20.96
C LEU A 297 -13.03 27.20 21.49
N ARG A 298 -13.26 28.43 22.03
CA ARG A 298 -12.24 29.36 22.52
C ARG A 298 -12.54 29.85 23.95
N PRO A 299 -12.37 28.99 24.96
CA PRO A 299 -12.61 29.39 26.33
C PRO A 299 -11.62 30.49 26.76
N GLY A 300 -12.16 31.63 27.27
CA GLY A 300 -11.36 32.75 27.79
C GLY A 300 -11.25 33.94 26.84
N GLU A 301 -11.70 33.86 25.59
CA GLU A 301 -11.78 35.02 24.69
C GLU A 301 -13.18 35.66 24.78
N PRO A 302 -13.30 37.00 24.78
CA PRO A 302 -14.60 37.67 24.75
C PRO A 302 -15.27 37.43 23.39
N PRO A 303 -16.48 36.85 23.35
CA PRO A 303 -17.12 36.52 22.08
C PRO A 303 -17.84 37.75 21.52
N THR A 304 -17.64 38.02 20.21
CA THR A 304 -18.49 38.90 19.40
C THR A 304 -19.15 38.09 18.30
N VAL A 305 -20.31 38.50 17.82
CA VAL A 305 -21.04 37.76 16.78
C VAL A 305 -20.22 37.66 15.49
N GLU A 306 -19.53 38.70 15.12
CA GLU A 306 -18.69 38.76 13.92
C GLU A 306 -17.51 37.77 14.02
N THR A 307 -16.80 37.80 15.16
CA THR A 307 -15.66 36.85 15.35
C THR A 307 -16.12 35.40 15.47
N ALA A 308 -17.28 35.16 16.06
CA ALA A 308 -17.87 33.82 16.16
C ALA A 308 -18.29 33.27 14.79
N THR A 309 -18.91 34.09 13.95
CA THR A 309 -19.32 33.77 12.60
C THR A 309 -18.09 33.44 11.73
N ALA A 310 -17.12 34.38 11.69
CA ALA A 310 -15.89 34.20 10.93
C ALA A 310 -15.09 32.95 11.37
N HIS A 311 -15.12 32.65 12.69
CA HIS A 311 -14.43 31.45 13.21
C HIS A 311 -15.13 30.15 12.80
N LEU A 312 -16.46 30.09 12.89
CA LEU A 312 -17.23 28.90 12.48
C LEU A 312 -17.14 28.67 10.97
N GLU A 313 -17.26 29.75 10.18
CA GLU A 313 -17.10 29.69 8.73
C GLU A 313 -15.70 29.23 8.33
N GLY A 314 -14.66 29.80 8.94
CA GLY A 314 -13.29 29.39 8.71
C GLY A 314 -12.95 27.96 9.19
N LEU A 315 -13.73 27.42 10.15
CA LEU A 315 -13.51 26.07 10.67
C LEU A 315 -14.15 24.99 9.80
N LEU A 316 -15.34 25.24 9.24
CA LEU A 316 -16.15 24.24 8.54
C LEU A 316 -16.29 24.50 7.03
N PHE A 317 -16.36 25.75 6.58
CA PHE A 317 -16.71 26.11 5.21
C PHE A 317 -15.57 26.72 4.40
N ASP A 318 -14.40 26.92 5.00
CA ASP A 318 -13.22 27.39 4.29
C ASP A 318 -12.53 26.23 3.55
N ALA A 319 -12.54 26.23 2.23
CA ALA A 319 -11.93 25.20 1.39
C ALA A 319 -10.41 25.01 1.62
N HIS A 320 -9.70 26.02 2.12
CA HIS A 320 -8.28 25.91 2.48
C HIS A 320 -8.05 25.19 3.80
N ARG A 321 -9.02 25.17 4.71
CA ARG A 321 -8.91 24.56 6.04
C ARG A 321 -9.68 23.27 6.18
N TYR A 322 -10.81 23.16 5.52
CA TYR A 322 -11.68 22.00 5.53
C TYR A 322 -11.78 21.37 4.15
N ASP A 323 -11.37 20.14 4.02
CA ASP A 323 -11.35 19.39 2.76
C ASP A 323 -11.92 17.99 3.00
N VAL A 324 -12.94 17.63 2.25
CA VAL A 324 -13.51 16.27 2.26
C VAL A 324 -12.84 15.34 1.25
N SER A 325 -12.09 15.88 0.31
CA SER A 325 -11.52 15.22 -0.87
C SER A 325 -12.59 14.59 -1.81
N LYS A 326 -12.17 14.12 -2.98
CA LYS A 326 -13.04 13.36 -3.89
C LYS A 326 -13.65 12.12 -3.21
N VAL A 327 -12.84 11.42 -2.42
CA VAL A 327 -13.26 10.22 -1.68
C VAL A 327 -14.34 10.54 -0.65
N GLY A 328 -14.13 11.57 0.15
CA GLY A 328 -15.12 12.00 1.16
C GLY A 328 -16.43 12.46 0.52
N ARG A 329 -16.34 13.22 -0.57
CA ARG A 329 -17.54 13.66 -1.31
C ARG A 329 -18.31 12.47 -1.88
N TYR A 330 -17.63 11.50 -2.49
CA TYR A 330 -18.24 10.24 -2.94
C TYR A 330 -18.95 9.50 -1.80
N LYS A 331 -18.28 9.36 -0.65
CA LYS A 331 -18.84 8.67 0.53
C LYS A 331 -20.01 9.43 1.15
N PHE A 332 -19.94 10.77 1.25
CA PHE A 332 -21.04 11.60 1.73
C PHE A 332 -22.26 11.44 0.83
N ASN A 333 -22.08 11.59 -0.46
CA ASN A 333 -23.17 11.48 -1.44
C ASN A 333 -23.78 10.08 -1.43
N LYS A 334 -22.98 9.02 -1.34
CA LYS A 334 -23.46 7.64 -1.29
C LYS A 334 -24.27 7.35 -0.02
N LYS A 335 -23.81 7.86 1.15
CA LYS A 335 -24.46 7.62 2.45
C LYS A 335 -25.73 8.47 2.60
N MET A 336 -25.70 9.74 2.15
CA MET A 336 -26.82 10.65 2.28
C MET A 336 -27.86 10.49 1.20
N ASP A 337 -27.66 9.62 0.22
CA ASP A 337 -28.63 9.34 -0.82
C ASP A 337 -29.96 8.84 -0.22
N ILE A 338 -31.06 9.36 -0.75
CA ILE A 338 -32.40 9.10 -0.19
C ILE A 338 -32.88 7.67 -0.41
N TRP A 339 -32.44 7.01 -1.50
CA TRP A 339 -32.97 5.71 -1.90
C TRP A 339 -32.81 4.62 -0.82
N SER A 340 -31.70 4.65 -0.09
CA SER A 340 -31.41 3.63 0.94
C SER A 340 -32.37 3.72 2.14
N ARG A 341 -32.96 4.89 2.35
CA ARG A 341 -33.91 5.16 3.43
C ARG A 341 -35.38 5.06 2.99
N LEU A 342 -35.64 5.15 1.68
CA LEU A 342 -36.98 4.98 1.12
C LEU A 342 -37.32 3.52 0.80
N SER A 343 -36.31 2.72 0.45
CA SER A 343 -36.50 1.33 0.05
C SER A 343 -37.14 0.51 1.17
N GLY A 344 -38.28 -0.14 0.87
CA GLY A 344 -39.02 -0.95 1.82
C GLY A 344 -39.86 -0.17 2.83
N GLN A 345 -40.06 1.12 2.63
CA GLN A 345 -40.92 1.98 3.47
C GLN A 345 -42.23 2.33 2.75
N GLU A 346 -43.28 2.67 3.54
CA GLU A 346 -44.56 3.17 3.05
C GLU A 346 -44.49 4.71 2.96
N ALA A 347 -44.92 5.28 1.83
CA ALA A 347 -45.01 6.73 1.67
C ALA A 347 -46.18 7.27 2.54
N ALA A 348 -45.92 8.22 3.42
CA ALA A 348 -46.92 8.88 4.25
C ALA A 348 -47.59 10.07 3.57
N GLU A 349 -46.88 10.67 2.62
CA GLU A 349 -47.33 11.83 1.82
C GLU A 349 -46.95 11.61 0.34
N PRO A 350 -47.61 12.31 -0.60
CA PRO A 350 -47.32 12.12 -2.02
C PRO A 350 -45.89 12.57 -2.34
N ILE A 351 -45.13 11.72 -3.01
CA ILE A 351 -43.79 12.07 -3.48
C ILE A 351 -43.91 12.64 -4.88
N VAL A 352 -43.41 13.87 -5.07
CA VAL A 352 -43.56 14.67 -6.27
C VAL A 352 -42.23 14.85 -6.95
N ASP A 353 -42.21 14.83 -8.29
CA ASP A 353 -41.05 15.17 -9.09
C ASP A 353 -40.73 16.67 -8.92
N PRO A 354 -39.49 17.05 -8.50
CA PRO A 354 -39.15 18.43 -8.21
C PRO A 354 -39.08 19.33 -9.46
N ILE A 355 -39.06 18.77 -10.67
CA ILE A 355 -39.00 19.52 -11.93
C ILE A 355 -40.37 19.57 -12.59
N THR A 356 -41.04 18.43 -12.77
CA THR A 356 -42.31 18.36 -13.51
C THR A 356 -43.54 18.59 -12.64
N GLY A 357 -43.42 18.39 -11.33
CA GLY A 357 -44.55 18.46 -10.40
C GLY A 357 -45.50 17.25 -10.45
N GLU A 358 -45.16 16.19 -11.20
CA GLU A 358 -45.96 14.97 -11.25
C GLU A 358 -45.84 14.15 -9.95
N ILE A 359 -46.92 13.53 -9.51
CA ILE A 359 -46.93 12.64 -8.37
C ILE A 359 -46.32 11.29 -8.80
N LEU A 360 -45.18 10.91 -8.21
CA LEU A 360 -44.48 9.68 -8.54
C LEU A 360 -44.92 8.51 -7.65
N VAL A 361 -45.28 8.78 -6.39
CA VAL A 361 -45.76 7.76 -5.43
C VAL A 361 -46.91 8.32 -4.63
N MET A 362 -47.97 7.54 -4.47
CA MET A 362 -49.18 7.92 -3.73
C MET A 362 -48.99 7.61 -2.22
N PRO A 363 -49.68 8.36 -1.34
CA PRO A 363 -49.67 8.03 0.09
C PRO A 363 -50.24 6.61 0.31
N GLY A 364 -49.56 5.81 1.11
CA GLY A 364 -49.92 4.43 1.41
C GLY A 364 -49.24 3.37 0.51
N ASP A 365 -48.54 3.78 -0.53
CA ASP A 365 -47.80 2.85 -1.37
C ASP A 365 -46.44 2.47 -0.79
N PHE A 366 -46.07 1.17 -0.89
CA PHE A 366 -44.75 0.68 -0.53
C PHE A 366 -43.73 0.95 -1.64
N ILE A 367 -42.61 1.55 -1.27
CA ILE A 367 -41.55 1.90 -2.20
C ILE A 367 -40.58 0.72 -2.37
N SER A 368 -40.55 0.11 -3.53
CA SER A 368 -39.58 -0.94 -3.87
C SER A 368 -38.16 -0.34 -4.04
N ARG A 369 -37.12 -1.19 -3.97
CA ARG A 369 -35.73 -0.77 -4.17
C ARG A 369 -35.52 -0.08 -5.55
N THR A 370 -36.10 -0.63 -6.59
CA THR A 370 -36.03 -0.06 -7.96
C THR A 370 -36.70 1.31 -8.05
N GLN A 371 -37.87 1.45 -7.49
CA GLN A 371 -38.57 2.75 -7.43
C GLN A 371 -37.80 3.77 -6.59
N ALA A 372 -37.18 3.35 -5.47
CA ALA A 372 -36.32 4.24 -4.65
C ALA A 372 -35.16 4.79 -5.44
N HIS A 373 -34.50 3.97 -6.26
CA HIS A 373 -33.42 4.42 -7.16
C HIS A 373 -33.93 5.37 -8.25
N GLU A 374 -35.12 5.10 -8.83
CA GLU A 374 -35.72 5.98 -9.81
C GLU A 374 -36.08 7.35 -9.21
N LEU A 375 -36.60 7.38 -7.99
CA LEU A 375 -36.88 8.62 -7.25
C LEU A 375 -35.59 9.44 -7.01
N SER A 376 -34.52 8.79 -6.57
CA SER A 376 -33.24 9.45 -6.39
C SER A 376 -32.69 9.99 -7.71
N ALA A 377 -32.79 9.22 -8.81
CA ALA A 377 -32.33 9.64 -10.12
C ALA A 377 -33.12 10.84 -10.69
N LYS A 378 -34.39 11.00 -10.35
CA LYS A 378 -35.23 12.13 -10.69
C LYS A 378 -34.99 13.37 -9.80
N GLY A 379 -34.07 13.29 -8.84
CA GLY A 379 -33.73 14.42 -7.99
C GLY A 379 -34.68 14.64 -6.82
N VAL A 380 -35.45 13.65 -6.40
CA VAL A 380 -36.26 13.72 -5.19
C VAL A 380 -35.32 13.75 -4.00
N ASN A 381 -35.35 14.88 -3.26
CA ASN A 381 -34.45 15.11 -2.12
C ASN A 381 -35.17 15.04 -0.78
N GLU A 382 -36.49 15.10 -0.75
CA GLU A 382 -37.32 15.04 0.45
C GLU A 382 -38.46 14.05 0.27
N ALA A 383 -38.78 13.30 1.32
CA ALA A 383 -39.96 12.43 1.36
C ALA A 383 -40.41 12.21 2.82
N VAL A 384 -41.68 11.94 3.03
CA VAL A 384 -42.22 11.57 4.34
C VAL A 384 -42.66 10.11 4.27
N VAL A 385 -42.05 9.29 5.15
CA VAL A 385 -42.36 7.86 5.24
C VAL A 385 -43.06 7.54 6.56
N ARG A 386 -43.82 6.45 6.58
CA ARG A 386 -44.56 5.96 7.74
C ARG A 386 -43.81 4.81 8.40
N ILE A 387 -43.62 4.88 9.71
CA ILE A 387 -43.13 3.78 10.54
C ILE A 387 -44.10 3.56 11.69
N GLY A 388 -44.87 2.47 11.63
CA GLY A 388 -45.92 2.25 12.57
C GLY A 388 -46.92 3.42 12.55
N ASP A 389 -47.09 4.11 13.68
CA ASP A 389 -47.99 5.27 13.80
C ASP A 389 -47.26 6.62 13.57
N SER A 390 -45.94 6.63 13.40
CA SER A 390 -45.15 7.84 13.29
C SER A 390 -44.83 8.21 11.83
N LYS A 391 -44.89 9.50 11.52
CA LYS A 391 -44.41 10.04 10.25
C LYS A 391 -42.99 10.54 10.40
N VAL A 392 -42.09 10.10 9.52
CA VAL A 392 -40.66 10.48 9.54
C VAL A 392 -40.31 11.21 8.26
N LYS A 393 -39.81 12.42 8.37
CA LYS A 393 -39.30 13.17 7.24
C LYS A 393 -37.87 12.75 6.95
N VAL A 394 -37.63 12.31 5.72
CA VAL A 394 -36.33 11.88 5.20
C VAL A 394 -35.87 12.85 4.13
N PHE A 395 -34.66 13.38 4.22
CA PHE A 395 -34.08 14.23 3.18
C PHE A 395 -32.61 13.94 2.95
N SER A 396 -32.14 14.17 1.70
CA SER A 396 -30.77 13.97 1.26
C SER A 396 -29.93 15.23 1.45
N ASN A 397 -28.66 15.16 1.07
CA ASN A 397 -27.77 16.33 1.03
C ASN A 397 -27.90 17.15 -0.27
N ASN A 398 -28.97 17.04 -0.99
CA ASN A 398 -29.29 17.80 -2.20
C ASN A 398 -28.28 17.60 -3.36
N MET A 399 -27.71 16.38 -3.45
CA MET A 399 -26.76 16.00 -4.49
C MET A 399 -27.40 14.99 -5.45
N VAL A 400 -27.33 15.26 -6.75
CA VAL A 400 -27.94 14.46 -7.81
C VAL A 400 -26.94 14.07 -8.88
N ASP A 401 -27.25 12.99 -9.62
CA ASP A 401 -26.48 12.62 -10.80
C ASP A 401 -26.87 13.51 -11.98
N MET A 402 -25.90 14.26 -12.50
CA MET A 402 -26.11 15.18 -13.60
C MET A 402 -26.59 14.49 -14.88
N ALA A 403 -26.19 13.22 -15.09
CA ALA A 403 -26.56 12.47 -16.30
C ALA A 403 -28.09 12.28 -16.47
N GLY A 404 -28.86 12.36 -15.39
CA GLY A 404 -30.33 12.29 -15.44
C GLY A 404 -31.01 13.58 -15.93
N PHE A 405 -30.28 14.70 -16.05
CA PHE A 405 -30.83 16.04 -16.32
C PHE A 405 -30.29 16.70 -17.57
N VAL A 406 -29.23 16.14 -18.19
CA VAL A 406 -28.59 16.70 -19.39
C VAL A 406 -28.53 15.65 -20.50
N ASP A 407 -28.53 16.10 -21.76
CA ASP A 407 -28.51 15.22 -22.95
C ASP A 407 -27.11 14.77 -23.36
N PHE A 408 -26.08 15.14 -22.62
CA PHE A 408 -24.68 14.77 -22.88
C PHE A 408 -24.09 13.96 -21.72
N ASP A 409 -23.00 13.24 -21.97
CA ASP A 409 -22.28 12.51 -20.90
C ASP A 409 -21.42 13.47 -20.06
N PRO A 410 -21.76 13.72 -18.78
CA PRO A 410 -20.99 14.64 -17.90
C PRO A 410 -19.51 14.25 -17.73
N LYS A 411 -19.17 12.99 -17.93
CA LYS A 411 -17.77 12.50 -17.83
C LYS A 411 -16.85 13.16 -18.85
N GLN A 412 -17.38 13.59 -20.01
CA GLN A 412 -16.61 14.29 -21.04
C GLN A 412 -16.10 15.65 -20.55
N TYR A 413 -16.78 16.25 -19.58
CA TYR A 413 -16.43 17.51 -18.94
C TYR A 413 -15.78 17.33 -17.56
N GLY A 414 -15.34 16.12 -17.22
CA GLY A 414 -14.63 15.81 -15.98
C GLY A 414 -15.52 15.62 -14.75
N ILE A 415 -16.85 15.62 -14.91
CA ILE A 415 -17.79 15.36 -13.81
C ILE A 415 -18.01 13.85 -13.68
N LYS A 416 -17.49 13.28 -12.60
CA LYS A 416 -17.66 11.86 -12.24
C LYS A 416 -18.54 11.68 -11.00
N GLU A 417 -18.71 12.74 -10.21
CA GLU A 417 -19.41 12.75 -8.93
C GLU A 417 -20.83 13.36 -9.08
N LYS A 418 -21.68 13.11 -8.08
CA LYS A 418 -22.94 13.81 -7.95
C LYS A 418 -22.73 15.30 -7.75
N VAL A 419 -23.60 16.12 -8.36
CA VAL A 419 -23.52 17.58 -8.34
C VAL A 419 -24.65 18.18 -7.48
N ARG A 420 -24.46 19.38 -7.00
CA ARG A 420 -25.45 20.12 -6.20
C ARG A 420 -26.65 20.48 -7.03
N PHE A 421 -27.83 20.00 -6.65
CA PHE A 421 -29.08 20.16 -7.42
C PHE A 421 -29.51 21.62 -7.57
N SER A 422 -29.33 22.46 -6.54
CA SER A 422 -29.67 23.89 -6.59
C SER A 422 -28.88 24.64 -7.67
N VAL A 423 -27.56 24.36 -7.76
CA VAL A 423 -26.67 24.96 -8.75
C VAL A 423 -26.95 24.41 -10.14
N LEU A 424 -27.21 23.11 -10.26
CA LEU A 424 -27.56 22.46 -11.53
C LEU A 424 -28.86 23.04 -12.08
N ARG A 425 -29.89 23.23 -11.24
CA ARG A 425 -31.16 23.82 -11.64
C ARG A 425 -30.99 25.24 -12.16
N GLU A 426 -30.23 26.08 -11.46
CA GLU A 426 -29.89 27.44 -11.92
C GLU A 426 -29.18 27.39 -13.29
N MET A 427 -28.26 26.45 -13.48
CA MET A 427 -27.57 26.28 -14.76
C MET A 427 -28.49 25.80 -15.88
N LEU A 428 -29.42 24.87 -15.59
CA LEU A 428 -30.43 24.42 -16.58
C LEU A 428 -31.31 25.57 -17.07
N ASP A 429 -31.59 26.54 -16.21
CA ASP A 429 -32.41 27.73 -16.56
C ASP A 429 -31.61 28.83 -17.29
N THR A 430 -30.29 28.92 -17.09
CA THR A 430 -29.45 30.05 -17.53
C THR A 430 -28.47 29.75 -18.65
N VAL A 431 -27.97 28.49 -18.76
CA VAL A 431 -26.90 28.11 -19.69
C VAL A 431 -27.47 27.66 -21.04
N PRO A 432 -27.06 28.28 -22.18
CA PRO A 432 -27.45 27.86 -23.51
C PRO A 432 -26.77 26.50 -23.87
N ALA A 433 -27.38 25.74 -24.81
CA ALA A 433 -26.93 24.39 -25.18
C ALA A 433 -25.42 24.29 -25.54
N ASP A 434 -24.85 25.34 -26.12
CA ASP A 434 -23.44 25.38 -26.56
C ASP A 434 -22.45 25.90 -25.46
N GLY A 435 -22.95 26.40 -24.32
CA GLY A 435 -22.17 27.08 -23.30
C GLY A 435 -21.82 26.20 -22.07
N TRP A 436 -22.19 24.91 -22.08
CA TRP A 436 -22.06 24.05 -20.91
C TRP A 436 -20.61 23.86 -20.46
N LYS A 437 -19.67 23.77 -21.40
CA LYS A 437 -18.26 23.52 -21.04
C LYS A 437 -17.68 24.65 -20.18
N GLU A 438 -17.86 25.90 -20.65
CA GLU A 438 -17.34 27.07 -19.97
C GLU A 438 -18.03 27.28 -18.62
N ALA A 439 -19.36 27.10 -18.59
CA ALA A 439 -20.14 27.22 -17.36
C ALA A 439 -19.78 26.17 -16.31
N ILE A 440 -19.49 24.92 -16.72
CA ILE A 440 -19.03 23.85 -15.83
C ILE A 440 -17.62 24.17 -15.30
N GLU A 441 -16.69 24.59 -16.17
CA GLU A 441 -15.32 24.93 -15.76
C GLU A 441 -15.32 26.10 -14.76
N GLU A 442 -16.16 27.10 -14.95
CA GLU A 442 -16.28 28.27 -14.08
C GLU A 442 -16.90 27.91 -12.72
N ARG A 443 -17.95 27.07 -12.71
CA ARG A 443 -18.72 26.74 -11.49
C ARG A 443 -18.44 25.34 -10.92
N MET A 444 -17.32 24.73 -11.28
CA MET A 444 -16.96 23.38 -10.84
C MET A 444 -16.95 23.24 -9.31
N ASN A 445 -16.40 24.21 -8.59
CA ASN A 445 -16.33 24.21 -7.14
C ASN A 445 -17.70 24.39 -6.46
N ASP A 446 -18.65 25.06 -7.14
CA ASP A 446 -20.02 25.21 -6.63
C ASP A 446 -20.86 23.97 -6.90
N LEU A 447 -20.63 23.30 -8.04
CA LEU A 447 -21.26 22.05 -8.41
C LEU A 447 -20.79 20.88 -7.51
N ILE A 448 -19.49 20.78 -7.31
CA ILE A 448 -18.86 19.72 -6.50
C ILE A 448 -17.98 20.39 -5.43
N PRO A 449 -18.55 20.83 -4.30
CA PRO A 449 -17.79 21.50 -3.26
C PRO A 449 -16.83 20.51 -2.58
N ASN A 450 -15.56 20.90 -2.45
CA ASN A 450 -14.53 20.12 -1.74
C ASN A 450 -14.63 20.24 -0.22
N HIS A 451 -15.39 21.22 0.28
CA HIS A 451 -15.66 21.41 1.73
C HIS A 451 -17.04 20.87 2.09
N ILE A 452 -17.33 20.74 3.37
CA ILE A 452 -18.66 20.38 3.85
C ILE A 452 -19.64 21.54 3.60
N ILE A 453 -20.85 21.22 3.23
CA ILE A 453 -21.93 22.19 3.02
C ILE A 453 -22.99 22.07 4.13
N VAL A 454 -23.81 23.10 4.31
CA VAL A 454 -24.88 23.10 5.30
C VAL A 454 -25.83 21.93 5.07
N ASP A 455 -26.17 21.63 3.80
CA ASP A 455 -27.02 20.50 3.44
C ASP A 455 -26.47 19.15 3.90
N ASP A 456 -25.12 18.95 3.82
CA ASP A 456 -24.47 17.74 4.35
C ASP A 456 -24.66 17.60 5.86
N ILE A 457 -24.50 18.70 6.60
CA ILE A 457 -24.64 18.68 8.07
C ILE A 457 -26.11 18.40 8.45
N MET A 458 -27.05 19.07 7.81
CA MET A 458 -28.48 18.87 8.06
C MET A 458 -28.91 17.44 7.72
N ALA A 459 -28.49 16.92 6.56
CA ALA A 459 -28.76 15.56 6.15
C ALA A 459 -28.13 14.53 7.09
N SER A 460 -26.93 14.80 7.62
CA SER A 460 -26.28 13.91 8.58
C SER A 460 -27.02 13.81 9.92
N ILE A 461 -27.56 14.93 10.39
CA ILE A 461 -28.41 14.95 11.59
C ILE A 461 -29.72 14.22 11.35
N ASN A 462 -30.34 14.43 10.18
CA ASN A 462 -31.55 13.71 9.79
C ASN A 462 -31.31 12.20 9.71
N TYR A 463 -30.18 11.77 9.12
CA TYR A 463 -29.84 10.35 9.04
C TYR A 463 -29.66 9.74 10.45
N LEU A 464 -29.04 10.46 11.39
CA LEU A 464 -28.91 10.00 12.78
C LEU A 464 -30.31 9.78 13.41
N ASN A 465 -31.24 10.72 13.19
CA ASN A 465 -32.61 10.58 13.66
C ASN A 465 -33.33 9.40 12.98
N CYS A 466 -33.12 9.21 11.68
CA CYS A 466 -33.65 8.06 10.95
C CYS A 466 -33.14 6.72 11.48
N VAL A 467 -31.84 6.59 11.78
CA VAL A 467 -31.25 5.38 12.38
C VAL A 467 -31.84 5.10 13.75
N ALA A 468 -32.08 6.14 14.55
CA ALA A 468 -32.72 6.00 15.86
C ALA A 468 -34.18 5.54 15.78
N MET A 469 -34.84 5.77 14.65
CA MET A 469 -36.19 5.29 14.34
C MET A 469 -36.23 3.96 13.57
N GLY A 470 -35.07 3.36 13.32
CA GLY A 470 -34.97 2.09 12.59
C GLY A 470 -34.93 2.22 11.07
N ILE A 471 -34.76 3.42 10.51
CA ILE A 471 -34.54 3.66 9.07
C ILE A 471 -33.05 3.83 8.81
N GLY A 472 -32.51 3.06 7.87
CA GLY A 472 -31.07 3.05 7.61
C GLY A 472 -30.32 2.02 8.43
N THR A 473 -29.03 1.95 8.24
CA THR A 473 -28.16 0.93 8.87
C THR A 473 -26.97 1.58 9.53
N PRO A 474 -26.56 1.12 10.73
CA PRO A 474 -25.27 1.49 11.30
C PRO A 474 -24.14 1.00 10.39
N ASP A 475 -23.00 1.66 10.47
CA ASP A 475 -21.83 1.34 9.67
C ASP A 475 -20.86 0.44 10.44
N ASP A 476 -20.30 -0.53 9.73
CA ASP A 476 -19.17 -1.30 10.22
C ASP A 476 -17.86 -0.58 9.85
N ILE A 477 -17.10 -0.21 10.87
CA ILE A 477 -15.85 0.55 10.73
C ILE A 477 -14.76 -0.30 10.07
N ASP A 478 -14.78 -1.62 10.28
CA ASP A 478 -13.73 -2.53 9.80
C ASP A 478 -14.01 -3.06 8.38
N HIS A 479 -15.19 -2.76 7.85
CA HIS A 479 -15.53 -3.07 6.47
C HIS A 479 -14.60 -2.36 5.47
N LEU A 480 -14.03 -3.09 4.48
CA LEU A 480 -13.11 -2.51 3.51
C LEU A 480 -13.75 -1.48 2.53
N GLY A 481 -15.06 -1.34 2.54
CA GLY A 481 -15.76 -0.21 1.94
C GLY A 481 -15.63 1.09 2.75
N ASN A 482 -15.21 1.01 3.99
CA ASN A 482 -15.01 2.13 4.93
C ASN A 482 -13.54 2.37 5.27
N ARG A 483 -12.68 1.42 4.97
CA ARG A 483 -11.22 1.54 5.11
C ARG A 483 -10.58 1.63 3.73
N ARG A 484 -9.73 2.63 3.54
CA ARG A 484 -9.04 2.88 2.27
C ARG A 484 -7.54 2.86 2.45
N LEU A 485 -6.82 2.75 1.33
CA LEU A 485 -5.37 2.80 1.29
C LEU A 485 -4.90 4.18 0.85
N ARG A 486 -3.90 4.69 1.55
CA ARG A 486 -3.05 5.80 1.11
C ARG A 486 -1.77 5.22 0.55
N CYS A 487 -1.63 5.22 -0.75
CA CYS A 487 -0.42 4.75 -1.42
C CYS A 487 0.67 5.84 -1.44
N VAL A 488 1.84 5.49 -1.95
CA VAL A 488 3.01 6.37 -1.99
C VAL A 488 2.72 7.73 -2.62
N GLY A 489 1.97 7.78 -3.71
CA GLY A 489 1.63 9.03 -4.40
C GLY A 489 0.84 10.00 -3.53
N GLU A 490 -0.19 9.51 -2.84
CA GLU A 490 -1.00 10.34 -1.93
C GLU A 490 -0.19 10.78 -0.70
N LEU A 491 0.67 9.92 -0.16
CA LEU A 491 1.56 10.28 0.95
C LEU A 491 2.52 11.39 0.55
N LEU A 492 3.10 11.32 -0.64
CA LEU A 492 3.97 12.36 -1.18
C LEU A 492 3.19 13.66 -1.44
N GLN A 493 2.00 13.59 -2.02
CA GLN A 493 1.13 14.73 -2.24
C GLN A 493 0.85 15.50 -0.94
N ASN A 494 0.58 14.77 0.14
CA ASN A 494 0.33 15.38 1.45
C ASN A 494 1.57 16.10 1.99
N GLN A 495 2.77 15.54 1.79
CA GLN A 495 4.00 16.21 2.21
C GLN A 495 4.27 17.48 1.39
N PHE A 496 4.05 17.42 0.08
CA PHE A 496 4.14 18.60 -0.77
C PHE A 496 3.15 19.67 -0.34
N ARG A 497 1.90 19.31 -0.06
CA ARG A 497 0.88 20.25 0.45
C ARG A 497 1.33 20.96 1.73
N ILE A 498 1.92 20.21 2.68
CA ILE A 498 2.48 20.81 3.91
C ILE A 498 3.65 21.73 3.58
N GLY A 499 4.55 21.33 2.69
CA GLY A 499 5.68 22.14 2.25
C GLY A 499 5.24 23.44 1.58
N PHE A 500 4.28 23.37 0.67
CA PHE A 500 3.73 24.54 -0.01
C PHE A 500 2.92 25.44 0.90
N SER A 501 2.20 24.91 1.88
CA SER A 501 1.52 25.74 2.90
C SER A 501 2.51 26.54 3.76
N ARG A 502 3.67 25.96 4.09
CA ARG A 502 4.75 26.69 4.76
C ARG A 502 5.38 27.74 3.84
N LEU A 503 5.53 27.40 2.56
CA LEU A 503 6.05 28.30 1.54
C LEU A 503 5.13 29.49 1.31
N ASP A 504 3.83 29.30 1.23
CA ASP A 504 2.80 30.36 1.11
C ASP A 504 2.98 31.42 2.20
N ARG A 505 3.12 30.99 3.46
CA ARG A 505 3.35 31.90 4.58
C ARG A 505 4.61 32.75 4.38
N VAL A 506 5.71 32.12 3.98
CA VAL A 506 6.99 32.85 3.75
C VAL A 506 6.88 33.79 2.55
N ILE A 507 6.16 33.42 1.50
CA ILE A 507 5.93 34.29 0.34
C ILE A 507 5.13 35.53 0.74
N ARG A 508 4.04 35.37 1.50
CA ARG A 508 3.22 36.52 1.98
C ARG A 508 4.04 37.47 2.86
N GLU A 509 4.86 36.94 3.77
CA GLU A 509 5.77 37.74 4.59
C GLU A 509 6.77 38.54 3.73
N ARG A 510 7.33 37.91 2.70
CA ARG A 510 8.30 38.58 1.80
C ARG A 510 7.63 39.62 0.90
N MET A 511 6.44 39.33 0.37
CA MET A 511 5.68 40.28 -0.44
C MET A 511 5.40 41.60 0.33
N THR A 512 5.21 41.49 1.65
CA THR A 512 4.94 42.66 2.50
C THR A 512 6.16 43.55 2.72
N VAL A 513 7.38 42.96 2.65
CA VAL A 513 8.63 43.69 2.97
C VAL A 513 9.35 44.19 1.74
N GLN A 514 9.14 43.61 0.57
CA GLN A 514 9.87 43.99 -0.66
C GLN A 514 9.20 45.11 -1.44
N ASP A 515 10.01 45.91 -2.12
CA ASP A 515 9.53 47.00 -2.98
C ASP A 515 8.83 46.47 -4.23
N LEU A 516 7.63 46.98 -4.51
CA LEU A 516 6.75 46.54 -5.60
C LEU A 516 7.40 46.61 -6.99
N ASP A 517 8.31 47.55 -7.22
CA ASP A 517 8.92 47.79 -8.54
C ASP A 517 10.08 46.82 -8.85
N SER A 518 10.77 46.34 -7.83
CA SER A 518 11.96 45.51 -7.99
C SER A 518 11.73 44.00 -7.76
N VAL A 519 10.52 43.62 -7.37
CA VAL A 519 10.19 42.23 -7.02
C VAL A 519 10.27 41.29 -8.22
N THR A 520 10.95 40.15 -8.00
CA THR A 520 11.01 39.04 -8.97
C THR A 520 10.48 37.77 -8.32
N PRO A 521 9.91 36.82 -9.08
CA PRO A 521 9.49 35.54 -8.54
C PRO A 521 10.59 34.81 -7.75
N GLN A 522 11.84 34.88 -8.22
CA GLN A 522 13.00 34.27 -7.58
C GLN A 522 13.33 34.85 -6.19
N SER A 523 13.12 36.15 -5.98
CA SER A 523 13.38 36.81 -4.68
C SER A 523 12.34 36.44 -3.62
N LEU A 524 11.12 36.13 -4.04
CA LEU A 524 10.01 35.77 -3.15
C LEU A 524 10.10 34.34 -2.65
N ILE A 525 10.58 33.42 -3.47
CA ILE A 525 10.53 31.99 -3.20
C ILE A 525 11.72 31.51 -2.40
N ASN A 526 11.44 30.75 -1.34
CA ASN A 526 12.44 30.03 -0.57
C ASN A 526 12.11 28.53 -0.62
N ILE A 527 12.95 27.75 -1.26
CA ILE A 527 12.73 26.31 -1.45
C ILE A 527 12.93 25.46 -0.17
N ARG A 528 13.61 26.01 0.85
CA ARG A 528 13.98 25.26 2.06
C ARG A 528 12.79 24.60 2.79
N PRO A 529 11.64 25.24 2.97
CA PRO A 529 10.49 24.61 3.62
C PRO A 529 10.01 23.37 2.92
N VAL A 530 9.99 23.35 1.58
CA VAL A 530 9.55 22.20 0.78
C VAL A 530 10.58 21.06 0.85
N THR A 531 11.86 21.39 0.58
CA THR A 531 12.92 20.37 0.61
C THR A 531 13.11 19.76 2.00
N ALA A 532 12.92 20.52 3.08
CA ALA A 532 13.01 20.05 4.45
C ALA A 532 11.91 19.01 4.76
N VAL A 533 10.67 19.29 4.38
CA VAL A 533 9.53 18.35 4.60
C VAL A 533 9.74 17.04 3.83
N ILE A 534 10.21 17.11 2.59
CA ILE A 534 10.48 15.93 1.77
C ILE A 534 11.61 15.10 2.40
N LYS A 535 12.72 15.72 2.81
CA LYS A 535 13.83 15.03 3.48
C LYS A 535 13.38 14.39 4.80
N GLU A 536 12.57 15.09 5.58
CA GLU A 536 12.01 14.57 6.84
C GLU A 536 11.13 13.34 6.59
N PHE A 537 10.27 13.38 5.57
CA PHE A 537 9.41 12.25 5.22
C PHE A 537 10.21 11.01 4.83
N PHE A 538 11.12 11.13 3.86
CA PHE A 538 11.91 9.97 3.41
C PHE A 538 12.87 9.44 4.48
N GLY A 539 13.39 10.30 5.35
CA GLY A 539 14.35 9.91 6.39
C GLY A 539 13.73 9.41 7.69
N SER A 540 12.61 9.98 8.13
CA SER A 540 12.11 9.81 9.51
C SER A 540 10.66 9.29 9.59
N SER A 541 9.90 9.25 8.49
CA SER A 541 8.53 8.73 8.54
C SER A 541 8.51 7.24 8.86
N PRO A 542 7.60 6.78 9.75
CA PRO A 542 7.39 5.35 10.01
C PRO A 542 6.97 4.55 8.76
N LEU A 543 6.44 5.21 7.73
CA LEU A 543 6.02 4.60 6.48
C LEU A 543 7.15 4.50 5.45
N SER A 544 8.21 5.28 5.60
CA SER A 544 9.43 5.13 4.81
C SER A 544 10.36 4.16 5.53
N GLN A 545 10.36 2.92 5.09
CA GLN A 545 11.10 1.84 5.74
C GLN A 545 12.30 1.42 4.92
N PHE A 546 13.35 1.02 5.61
CA PHE A 546 14.50 0.36 5.05
C PHE A 546 14.04 -0.96 4.42
N MET A 547 14.33 -1.20 3.15
CA MET A 547 13.82 -2.37 2.44
C MET A 547 14.38 -3.68 3.01
N ASP A 548 13.50 -4.64 3.29
CA ASP A 548 13.88 -6.01 3.62
C ASP A 548 14.48 -6.67 2.38
N GLN A 549 15.78 -6.82 2.34
CA GLN A 549 16.53 -7.27 1.16
C GLN A 549 17.25 -8.60 1.40
N ASN A 550 16.61 -9.53 2.13
CA ASN A 550 17.12 -10.88 2.32
C ASN A 550 17.05 -11.72 1.04
N ASN A 551 15.90 -11.68 0.36
CA ASN A 551 15.63 -12.45 -0.84
C ASN A 551 14.58 -11.73 -1.70
N PRO A 552 14.38 -12.11 -2.97
CA PRO A 552 13.40 -11.45 -3.85
C PRO A 552 11.98 -11.45 -3.31
N LEU A 553 11.57 -12.51 -2.61
CA LEU A 553 10.25 -12.59 -2.02
C LEU A 553 10.07 -11.59 -0.88
N ALA A 554 11.09 -11.39 -0.03
CA ALA A 554 11.07 -10.39 1.03
C ALA A 554 10.91 -8.97 0.48
N GLU A 555 11.65 -8.64 -0.58
CA GLU A 555 11.54 -7.36 -1.29
C GLU A 555 10.12 -7.15 -1.86
N LEU A 556 9.60 -8.15 -2.55
CA LEU A 556 8.31 -8.10 -3.21
C LEU A 556 7.16 -7.94 -2.22
N THR A 557 7.18 -8.71 -1.13
CA THR A 557 6.15 -8.61 -0.08
C THR A 557 6.23 -7.30 0.69
N HIS A 558 7.43 -6.76 0.93
CA HIS A 558 7.60 -5.46 1.58
C HIS A 558 6.93 -4.33 0.78
N LYS A 559 7.05 -4.37 -0.56
CA LYS A 559 6.43 -3.39 -1.46
C LYS A 559 4.89 -3.49 -1.51
N ARG A 560 4.32 -4.62 -1.13
CA ARG A 560 2.88 -4.89 -1.07
C ARG A 560 2.29 -4.87 0.34
N ARG A 561 3.05 -4.43 1.32
CA ARG A 561 2.64 -4.33 2.72
C ARG A 561 1.64 -3.20 2.92
N LEU A 562 0.65 -3.46 3.77
CA LEU A 562 -0.40 -2.52 4.17
C LEU A 562 -0.30 -2.31 5.67
N SER A 563 0.02 -1.10 6.11
CA SER A 563 0.18 -0.76 7.53
C SER A 563 -0.98 0.08 8.04
N ALA A 564 -1.55 -0.30 9.18
CA ALA A 564 -2.53 0.54 9.89
C ALA A 564 -1.86 1.59 10.79
N LEU A 565 -0.53 1.52 10.95
CA LEU A 565 0.27 2.41 11.79
C LEU A 565 0.70 3.66 11.04
N GLY A 566 1.24 4.64 11.74
CA GLY A 566 1.83 5.83 11.17
C GLY A 566 0.98 7.10 11.36
N PRO A 567 1.36 8.22 10.75
CA PRO A 567 0.67 9.50 10.89
C PRO A 567 -0.78 9.41 10.40
N GLY A 568 -1.73 9.80 11.24
CA GLY A 568 -3.17 9.69 10.94
C GLY A 568 -3.74 8.27 11.02
N GLY A 569 -2.93 7.27 11.40
CA GLY A 569 -3.34 5.89 11.62
C GLY A 569 -3.48 5.54 13.10
N LEU A 570 -3.50 4.23 13.38
CA LEU A 570 -3.64 3.68 14.72
C LEU A 570 -2.29 3.64 15.47
N SER A 571 -2.33 3.64 16.79
CA SER A 571 -1.18 3.27 17.61
C SER A 571 -1.35 1.83 18.12
N ARG A 572 -0.23 1.12 18.32
CA ARG A 572 -0.24 -0.29 18.77
C ARG A 572 -1.01 -0.49 20.05
N ASP A 573 -0.84 0.41 21.01
CA ASP A 573 -1.42 0.30 22.34
C ASP A 573 -2.93 0.63 22.40
N ARG A 574 -3.41 1.37 21.39
CA ARG A 574 -4.82 1.78 21.29
C ARG A 574 -5.64 0.97 20.30
N ALA A 575 -4.98 0.08 19.54
CA ALA A 575 -5.67 -0.78 18.60
C ALA A 575 -6.45 -1.87 19.34
N SER A 576 -7.78 -1.90 19.17
CA SER A 576 -8.67 -2.95 19.70
C SER A 576 -8.43 -4.30 18.99
N PHE A 577 -9.04 -5.35 19.51
CA PHE A 577 -9.03 -6.66 18.85
C PHE A 577 -9.80 -6.63 17.52
N ASP A 578 -10.87 -5.85 17.44
CA ASP A 578 -11.75 -5.80 16.26
C ASP A 578 -11.00 -5.37 15.00
N VAL A 579 -10.10 -4.37 15.09
CA VAL A 579 -9.30 -3.92 13.93
C VAL A 579 -8.21 -4.91 13.51
N ARG A 580 -7.88 -5.88 14.38
CA ARG A 580 -6.88 -6.93 14.13
C ARG A 580 -7.50 -8.20 13.56
N ASP A 581 -8.82 -8.34 13.65
CA ASP A 581 -9.56 -9.49 13.18
C ASP A 581 -9.63 -9.55 11.65
N ILE A 582 -9.89 -10.74 11.13
CA ILE A 582 -10.12 -10.95 9.71
C ILE A 582 -11.60 -10.71 9.45
N HIS A 583 -11.88 -9.62 8.73
CA HIS A 583 -13.25 -9.30 8.32
C HIS A 583 -13.62 -10.04 7.03
N TYR A 584 -14.90 -10.39 6.80
CA TYR A 584 -15.32 -11.11 5.60
C TYR A 584 -14.98 -10.36 4.29
N THR A 585 -14.91 -9.03 4.33
CA THR A 585 -14.54 -8.20 3.17
C THR A 585 -13.06 -8.30 2.78
N HIS A 586 -12.23 -8.96 3.60
CA HIS A 586 -10.82 -9.21 3.26
C HIS A 586 -10.68 -10.20 2.10
N TYR A 587 -11.70 -11.00 1.82
CA TYR A 587 -11.67 -11.98 0.76
C TYR A 587 -11.34 -11.36 -0.60
N GLY A 588 -10.30 -11.86 -1.25
CA GLY A 588 -9.82 -11.33 -2.53
C GLY A 588 -9.10 -9.97 -2.47
N ARG A 589 -8.98 -9.35 -1.30
CA ARG A 589 -8.40 -8.01 -1.09
C ARG A 589 -7.17 -8.02 -0.21
N MET A 590 -7.28 -8.58 0.97
CA MET A 590 -6.19 -8.69 1.94
C MET A 590 -6.00 -10.15 2.33
N CYS A 591 -4.74 -10.60 2.41
CA CYS A 591 -4.45 -11.98 2.79
C CYS A 591 -4.84 -12.23 4.25
N PRO A 592 -5.62 -13.29 4.55
CA PRO A 592 -6.00 -13.63 5.91
C PRO A 592 -4.89 -14.35 6.69
N ILE A 593 -3.85 -14.82 6.00
CA ILE A 593 -2.80 -15.68 6.57
C ILE A 593 -1.53 -14.89 6.86
N GLU A 594 -1.06 -14.09 5.90
CA GLU A 594 0.20 -13.36 6.03
C GLU A 594 0.03 -12.13 6.92
N THR A 595 0.49 -12.20 8.15
CA THR A 595 0.56 -11.09 9.11
C THR A 595 1.73 -11.33 10.07
N PRO A 596 2.38 -10.31 10.65
CA PRO A 596 3.40 -10.53 11.66
C PRO A 596 2.85 -11.25 12.90
N GLU A 597 3.70 -12.01 13.56
CA GLU A 597 3.45 -12.54 14.89
C GLU A 597 3.85 -11.49 15.95
N GLY A 598 3.06 -11.35 17.01
CA GLY A 598 3.37 -10.46 18.12
C GLY A 598 2.54 -9.16 18.15
N PRO A 599 3.08 -8.03 18.64
CA PRO A 599 2.31 -6.80 18.89
C PRO A 599 1.64 -6.19 17.65
N ASN A 600 2.18 -6.44 16.48
CA ASN A 600 1.69 -5.91 15.21
C ASN A 600 0.70 -6.82 14.49
N ILE A 601 0.26 -7.92 15.10
CA ILE A 601 -0.68 -8.86 14.48
C ILE A 601 -1.96 -8.13 14.05
N GLY A 602 -2.41 -8.37 12.83
CA GLY A 602 -3.61 -7.74 12.26
C GLY A 602 -3.48 -6.26 11.90
N LEU A 603 -2.43 -5.56 12.37
CA LEU A 603 -2.16 -4.15 12.03
C LEU A 603 -1.30 -4.01 10.76
N ILE A 604 -0.50 -5.01 10.47
CA ILE A 604 0.29 -5.11 9.25
C ILE A 604 -0.29 -6.26 8.44
N ASN A 605 -0.78 -5.95 7.27
CA ASN A 605 -1.40 -6.89 6.35
C ASN A 605 -0.73 -6.82 4.98
N TYR A 606 -1.10 -7.73 4.08
CA TYR A 606 -0.54 -7.81 2.75
C TYR A 606 -1.64 -7.91 1.70
N LEU A 607 -1.44 -7.22 0.59
CA LEU A 607 -2.37 -7.20 -0.52
C LEU A 607 -2.50 -8.59 -1.15
N ALA A 608 -3.73 -9.01 -1.45
CA ALA A 608 -4.00 -10.27 -2.15
C ALA A 608 -3.47 -10.25 -3.59
N THR A 609 -3.29 -11.42 -4.17
CA THR A 609 -2.60 -11.62 -5.45
C THR A 609 -3.23 -10.84 -6.61
N PHE A 610 -4.56 -10.87 -6.73
CA PHE A 610 -5.29 -10.22 -7.85
C PHE A 610 -5.92 -8.89 -7.47
N ALA A 611 -5.77 -8.44 -6.22
CA ALA A 611 -6.34 -7.20 -5.76
C ALA A 611 -5.67 -5.98 -6.41
N ARG A 612 -6.47 -4.97 -6.69
CA ARG A 612 -6.00 -3.67 -7.16
C ARG A 612 -6.64 -2.55 -6.33
N ILE A 613 -6.11 -1.34 -6.47
CA ILE A 613 -6.59 -0.16 -5.77
C ILE A 613 -7.26 0.75 -6.80
N ASN A 614 -8.46 1.24 -6.48
CA ASN A 614 -9.19 2.15 -7.35
C ASN A 614 -8.75 3.63 -7.17
N GLU A 615 -9.36 4.53 -7.94
CA GLU A 615 -9.09 5.97 -7.89
C GLU A 615 -9.35 6.60 -6.51
N TYR A 616 -10.23 6.01 -5.72
CA TYR A 616 -10.57 6.47 -4.37
C TYR A 616 -9.70 5.85 -3.27
N GLY A 617 -8.83 4.91 -3.60
CA GLY A 617 -7.98 4.19 -2.65
C GLY A 617 -8.62 2.95 -2.02
N PHE A 618 -9.82 2.53 -2.46
CA PHE A 618 -10.43 1.28 -2.01
C PHE A 618 -9.85 0.08 -2.74
N VAL A 619 -9.76 -1.05 -2.04
CA VAL A 619 -9.26 -2.29 -2.61
C VAL A 619 -10.38 -3.00 -3.35
N GLU A 620 -10.13 -3.36 -4.60
CA GLU A 620 -11.05 -4.08 -5.47
C GLU A 620 -10.57 -5.50 -5.72
N ALA A 621 -11.53 -6.42 -5.83
CA ALA A 621 -11.30 -7.80 -6.21
C ALA A 621 -11.96 -8.12 -7.56
N PRO A 622 -11.36 -9.01 -8.40
CA PRO A 622 -11.92 -9.38 -9.68
C PRO A 622 -12.94 -10.51 -9.56
N TYR A 623 -14.02 -10.43 -10.30
CA TYR A 623 -15.06 -11.45 -10.40
C TYR A 623 -15.52 -11.61 -11.83
N ARG A 624 -15.99 -12.81 -12.20
CA ARG A 624 -16.58 -13.13 -13.50
C ARG A 624 -18.09 -13.01 -13.43
N LYS A 625 -18.68 -12.32 -14.39
CA LYS A 625 -20.12 -12.16 -14.51
C LYS A 625 -20.80 -13.45 -14.96
N VAL A 626 -21.96 -13.74 -14.40
CA VAL A 626 -22.81 -14.86 -14.77
C VAL A 626 -24.08 -14.33 -15.45
N ASP A 627 -24.42 -14.90 -16.58
CA ASP A 627 -25.72 -14.63 -17.21
C ASP A 627 -26.82 -15.40 -16.47
N LYS A 628 -27.70 -14.68 -15.77
CA LYS A 628 -28.79 -15.25 -14.97
C LYS A 628 -29.76 -16.10 -15.77
N ALA A 629 -29.96 -15.79 -17.05
CA ALA A 629 -30.92 -16.49 -17.90
C ALA A 629 -30.45 -17.89 -18.29
N THR A 630 -29.16 -18.02 -18.60
CA THR A 630 -28.54 -19.25 -19.08
C THR A 630 -27.73 -19.99 -18.04
N GLY A 631 -27.27 -19.29 -17.00
CA GLY A 631 -26.25 -19.78 -16.04
C GLY A 631 -24.84 -19.84 -16.64
N PHE A 632 -24.62 -19.17 -17.77
CA PHE A 632 -23.32 -19.11 -18.46
C PHE A 632 -22.35 -18.19 -17.72
N VAL A 633 -21.17 -18.71 -17.41
CA VAL A 633 -20.11 -17.93 -16.78
C VAL A 633 -19.27 -17.25 -17.85
N THR A 634 -19.40 -15.94 -17.97
CA THR A 634 -18.69 -15.15 -18.98
C THR A 634 -17.17 -15.13 -18.71
N ARG A 635 -16.38 -14.73 -19.69
CA ARG A 635 -14.95 -14.44 -19.51
C ARG A 635 -14.70 -12.99 -19.10
N ASP A 636 -15.73 -12.18 -19.07
CA ASP A 636 -15.63 -10.77 -18.67
C ASP A 636 -15.37 -10.69 -17.17
N VAL A 637 -14.32 -9.98 -16.83
CA VAL A 637 -13.89 -9.77 -15.44
C VAL A 637 -14.21 -8.35 -15.04
N GLU A 638 -15.01 -8.21 -14.00
CA GLU A 638 -15.34 -6.94 -13.38
C GLU A 638 -14.65 -6.83 -12.01
N TYR A 639 -14.03 -5.68 -11.73
CA TYR A 639 -13.46 -5.38 -10.44
C TYR A 639 -14.47 -4.63 -9.58
N MET A 640 -14.68 -5.09 -8.36
CA MET A 640 -15.61 -4.45 -7.43
C MET A 640 -15.00 -4.20 -6.07
N THR A 641 -15.43 -3.09 -5.45
CA THR A 641 -15.18 -2.77 -4.06
C THR A 641 -16.06 -3.64 -3.15
N ALA A 642 -15.70 -3.73 -1.86
CA ALA A 642 -16.41 -4.58 -0.91
C ALA A 642 -17.88 -4.18 -0.71
N ASP A 643 -18.18 -2.90 -0.73
CA ASP A 643 -19.53 -2.37 -0.57
C ASP A 643 -20.45 -2.66 -1.77
N VAL A 644 -19.89 -2.79 -2.97
CA VAL A 644 -20.63 -3.21 -4.17
C VAL A 644 -20.84 -4.72 -4.16
N GLU A 645 -19.84 -5.49 -3.74
CA GLU A 645 -19.92 -6.96 -3.64
C GLU A 645 -21.03 -7.42 -2.68
N ASP A 646 -21.29 -6.69 -1.61
CA ASP A 646 -22.31 -7.01 -0.61
C ASP A 646 -23.72 -7.18 -1.16
N ASP A 647 -24.00 -6.61 -2.34
CA ASP A 647 -25.29 -6.69 -3.00
C ASP A 647 -25.47 -7.95 -3.87
N TYR A 648 -24.38 -8.71 -4.11
CA TYR A 648 -24.37 -9.82 -5.06
C TYR A 648 -24.13 -11.18 -4.40
N TYR A 649 -24.61 -12.22 -5.08
CA TYR A 649 -24.32 -13.63 -4.76
C TYR A 649 -23.12 -14.09 -5.56
N VAL A 650 -22.05 -14.45 -4.88
CA VAL A 650 -20.77 -14.79 -5.50
C VAL A 650 -20.48 -16.28 -5.30
N GLY A 651 -20.44 -17.04 -6.40
CA GLY A 651 -20.07 -18.46 -6.40
C GLY A 651 -18.56 -18.67 -6.32
N GLN A 652 -18.17 -19.88 -5.93
CA GLN A 652 -16.74 -20.26 -5.86
C GLN A 652 -16.19 -20.56 -7.26
N ALA A 653 -14.88 -20.33 -7.45
CA ALA A 653 -14.18 -20.70 -8.70
C ALA A 653 -14.16 -22.20 -8.95
N SER A 654 -14.36 -23.02 -7.92
CA SER A 654 -14.31 -24.48 -7.97
C SER A 654 -15.61 -25.14 -8.45
N GLU A 655 -16.68 -24.36 -8.66
CA GLU A 655 -17.96 -24.91 -9.14
C GLU A 655 -17.79 -25.54 -10.51
N PRO A 656 -18.32 -26.76 -10.71
CA PRO A 656 -18.20 -27.45 -11.98
C PRO A 656 -19.01 -26.74 -13.06
N LEU A 657 -18.37 -26.53 -14.20
CA LEU A 657 -19.01 -26.02 -15.41
C LEU A 657 -19.31 -27.20 -16.37
N ASP A 658 -20.39 -27.11 -17.11
CA ASP A 658 -20.70 -28.06 -18.18
C ASP A 658 -19.87 -27.79 -19.44
N GLU A 659 -20.04 -28.59 -20.49
CA GLU A 659 -19.33 -28.45 -21.76
C GLU A 659 -19.60 -27.10 -22.46
N ASN A 660 -20.70 -26.45 -22.12
CA ASN A 660 -21.13 -25.15 -22.67
C ASN A 660 -20.63 -23.96 -21.82
N GLY A 661 -19.97 -24.21 -20.70
CA GLY A 661 -19.50 -23.15 -19.77
C GLY A 661 -20.59 -22.65 -18.82
N CYS A 662 -21.71 -23.36 -18.69
CA CYS A 662 -22.76 -23.05 -17.73
C CYS A 662 -22.53 -23.77 -16.41
N LEU A 663 -23.02 -23.21 -15.31
CA LEU A 663 -22.99 -23.84 -14.00
C LEU A 663 -23.75 -25.18 -14.02
N ALA A 664 -23.05 -26.28 -13.71
CA ALA A 664 -23.60 -27.64 -13.85
C ALA A 664 -24.59 -28.00 -12.74
N ASN A 665 -24.39 -27.51 -11.53
CA ASN A 665 -25.22 -27.80 -10.37
C ASN A 665 -26.46 -26.89 -10.35
N ALA A 666 -27.62 -27.43 -9.97
CA ALA A 666 -28.85 -26.65 -9.79
C ALA A 666 -28.79 -25.76 -8.54
N ARG A 667 -28.17 -26.26 -7.47
CA ARG A 667 -27.91 -25.48 -6.25
C ARG A 667 -26.42 -25.30 -6.05
N ILE A 668 -26.01 -24.08 -5.69
CA ILE A 668 -24.64 -23.66 -5.65
C ILE A 668 -24.38 -22.99 -4.30
N THR A 669 -23.26 -23.36 -3.69
CA THR A 669 -22.78 -22.71 -2.49
C THR A 669 -22.14 -21.36 -2.88
N CYS A 670 -22.66 -20.26 -2.34
CA CYS A 670 -22.18 -18.92 -2.63
C CYS A 670 -21.94 -18.13 -1.35
N ARG A 671 -21.19 -17.05 -1.49
CA ARG A 671 -21.00 -16.02 -0.45
C ARG A 671 -22.01 -14.90 -0.71
N HIS A 672 -22.64 -14.46 0.36
CA HIS A 672 -23.42 -13.22 0.37
C HIS A 672 -23.15 -12.53 1.71
N ARG A 673 -22.49 -11.39 1.66
CA ARG A 673 -21.97 -10.70 2.87
C ARG A 673 -21.16 -11.64 3.75
N ASN A 674 -21.50 -11.76 5.04
CA ASN A 674 -20.82 -12.63 6.00
C ASN A 674 -21.32 -14.09 6.00
N GLU A 675 -22.29 -14.44 5.17
CA GLU A 675 -22.92 -15.75 5.15
C GLU A 675 -22.49 -16.59 3.94
N ILE A 676 -22.36 -17.90 4.19
CA ILE A 676 -22.19 -18.90 3.13
C ILE A 676 -23.51 -19.63 3.03
N ILE A 677 -24.20 -19.44 1.92
CA ILE A 677 -25.54 -19.96 1.67
C ILE A 677 -25.57 -20.79 0.40
N GLU A 678 -26.56 -21.69 0.33
CA GLU A 678 -26.81 -22.50 -0.86
C GLU A 678 -28.04 -21.94 -1.58
N VAL A 679 -27.87 -21.46 -2.79
CA VAL A 679 -28.93 -20.83 -3.60
C VAL A 679 -29.11 -21.54 -4.94
N ASP A 680 -30.19 -21.26 -5.62
CA ASP A 680 -30.41 -21.69 -6.99
C ASP A 680 -29.43 -20.98 -7.94
N ARG A 681 -28.97 -21.72 -8.98
CA ARG A 681 -28.04 -21.17 -9.97
C ARG A 681 -28.49 -19.86 -10.65
N SER A 682 -29.81 -19.63 -10.76
CA SER A 682 -30.38 -18.42 -11.34
C SER A 682 -30.15 -17.17 -10.49
N MET A 683 -29.84 -17.35 -9.20
CA MET A 683 -29.56 -16.26 -8.28
C MET A 683 -28.08 -15.82 -8.27
N ILE A 684 -27.18 -16.63 -8.84
CA ILE A 684 -25.75 -16.31 -8.86
C ILE A 684 -25.47 -15.16 -9.82
N ASP A 685 -24.86 -14.11 -9.33
CA ASP A 685 -24.48 -12.92 -10.08
C ASP A 685 -23.07 -13.03 -10.66
N TYR A 686 -22.15 -13.48 -9.83
CA TYR A 686 -20.72 -13.56 -10.13
C TYR A 686 -20.10 -14.85 -9.63
N VAL A 687 -18.93 -15.18 -10.20
CA VAL A 687 -18.09 -16.31 -9.78
C VAL A 687 -16.66 -15.81 -9.61
N ASP A 688 -15.96 -16.33 -8.61
CA ASP A 688 -14.54 -16.02 -8.38
C ASP A 688 -13.69 -16.33 -9.62
N VAL A 689 -12.66 -15.52 -9.86
CA VAL A 689 -11.73 -15.72 -10.99
C VAL A 689 -10.81 -16.91 -10.73
N SER A 690 -10.27 -17.03 -9.53
CA SER A 690 -9.32 -18.09 -9.15
C SER A 690 -9.39 -18.37 -7.65
N PRO A 691 -9.16 -19.61 -7.21
CA PRO A 691 -9.03 -19.92 -5.80
C PRO A 691 -7.86 -19.21 -5.10
N ARG A 692 -6.83 -18.80 -5.86
CA ARG A 692 -5.66 -18.07 -5.34
C ARG A 692 -5.95 -16.61 -5.01
N MET A 693 -7.09 -16.07 -5.40
CA MET A 693 -7.37 -14.63 -5.24
C MET A 693 -7.43 -14.16 -3.80
N MET A 694 -7.67 -15.06 -2.85
CA MET A 694 -7.81 -14.67 -1.43
C MET A 694 -6.50 -14.55 -0.67
N ILE A 695 -5.39 -15.03 -1.20
CA ILE A 695 -4.09 -15.09 -0.52
C ILE A 695 -3.07 -14.14 -1.14
N SER A 696 -2.05 -13.79 -0.35
CA SER A 696 -0.91 -12.98 -0.78
C SER A 696 0.10 -13.79 -1.59
N ILE A 697 1.09 -13.11 -2.14
CA ILE A 697 2.15 -13.74 -2.95
C ILE A 697 2.98 -14.71 -2.12
N ALA A 698 3.44 -14.33 -0.91
CA ALA A 698 4.22 -15.21 -0.06
C ALA A 698 3.45 -16.49 0.33
N THR A 699 2.19 -16.36 0.64
CA THR A 699 1.31 -17.49 0.93
C THR A 699 1.09 -18.37 -0.30
N SER A 700 1.04 -17.77 -1.50
CA SER A 700 0.89 -18.50 -2.77
C SER A 700 2.10 -19.36 -3.13
N PHE A 701 3.25 -19.18 -2.50
CA PHE A 701 4.42 -20.07 -2.65
C PHE A 701 4.29 -21.41 -1.93
N ILE A 702 3.32 -21.55 -1.03
CA ILE A 702 3.12 -22.78 -0.24
C ILE A 702 2.29 -23.76 -1.05
N PRO A 703 2.86 -24.90 -1.48
CA PRO A 703 2.09 -25.94 -2.16
C PRO A 703 1.17 -26.65 -1.17
N PHE A 704 0.02 -27.11 -1.64
CA PHE A 704 -0.99 -27.79 -0.81
C PHE A 704 -1.40 -27.00 0.44
N LEU A 705 -1.48 -25.68 0.30
CA LEU A 705 -1.85 -24.78 1.40
C LEU A 705 -3.15 -25.15 2.09
N GLN A 706 -4.13 -25.65 1.33
CA GLN A 706 -5.44 -26.06 1.85
C GLN A 706 -5.36 -27.21 2.87
N ASN A 707 -4.26 -27.95 2.91
CA ASN A 707 -4.03 -29.05 3.86
C ASN A 707 -3.32 -28.60 5.14
N ASP A 708 -2.83 -27.36 5.17
CA ASP A 708 -2.14 -26.78 6.32
C ASP A 708 -3.13 -26.04 7.23
N ASP A 709 -2.88 -26.08 8.53
CA ASP A 709 -3.55 -25.20 9.49
C ASP A 709 -3.14 -23.74 9.25
N ALA A 710 -4.09 -22.80 9.40
CA ALA A 710 -3.84 -21.39 9.14
C ALA A 710 -2.68 -20.81 9.98
N ASN A 711 -2.55 -21.23 11.24
CA ASN A 711 -1.45 -20.81 12.11
C ASN A 711 -0.08 -21.24 11.57
N ARG A 712 0.00 -22.47 11.03
CA ARG A 712 1.24 -22.98 10.45
C ARG A 712 1.55 -22.35 9.09
N ALA A 713 0.54 -22.09 8.28
CA ALA A 713 0.68 -21.37 7.03
C ALA A 713 1.21 -19.94 7.26
N LEU A 714 0.74 -19.24 8.29
CA LEU A 714 1.25 -17.94 8.72
C LEU A 714 2.74 -18.01 9.05
N MET A 715 3.14 -18.97 9.87
CA MET A 715 4.56 -19.16 10.21
C MET A 715 5.40 -19.48 8.96
N GLY A 716 4.90 -20.33 8.06
CA GLY A 716 5.54 -20.68 6.80
C GLY A 716 5.73 -19.49 5.89
N ALA A 717 4.69 -18.68 5.69
CA ALA A 717 4.74 -17.45 4.90
C ALA A 717 5.77 -16.45 5.47
N ASN A 718 5.78 -16.25 6.79
CA ASN A 718 6.73 -15.36 7.45
C ASN A 718 8.18 -15.87 7.35
N MET A 719 8.41 -17.17 7.49
CA MET A 719 9.75 -17.75 7.41
C MET A 719 10.33 -17.73 6.00
N GLN A 720 9.53 -17.83 4.95
CA GLN A 720 10.02 -17.70 3.55
C GLN A 720 10.71 -16.35 3.33
N ARG A 721 10.22 -15.27 3.95
CA ARG A 721 10.84 -13.94 3.84
C ARG A 721 12.18 -13.83 4.55
N GLN A 722 12.49 -14.73 5.48
CA GLN A 722 13.75 -14.76 6.24
C GLN A 722 14.81 -15.67 5.60
N ALA A 723 14.51 -16.29 4.46
CA ALA A 723 15.44 -17.18 3.78
C ALA A 723 16.69 -16.44 3.30
N VAL A 724 17.86 -16.93 3.66
CA VAL A 724 19.15 -16.35 3.26
C VAL A 724 19.51 -16.87 1.87
N PRO A 725 20.00 -16.03 0.94
CA PRO A 725 20.50 -16.46 -0.35
C PRO A 725 21.67 -17.44 -0.17
N LEU A 726 21.55 -18.61 -0.76
CA LEU A 726 22.60 -19.61 -0.73
C LEU A 726 23.59 -19.41 -1.87
N LEU A 727 24.77 -19.99 -1.73
CA LEU A 727 25.81 -19.96 -2.76
C LEU A 727 25.32 -20.56 -4.08
N THR A 728 24.59 -21.67 -4.02
CA THR A 728 23.87 -22.29 -5.13
C THR A 728 22.47 -22.63 -4.67
N THR A 729 21.46 -22.25 -5.43
CA THR A 729 20.05 -22.54 -5.13
C THR A 729 19.46 -23.51 -6.14
N GLU A 730 18.37 -24.17 -5.77
CA GLU A 730 17.63 -25.08 -6.63
C GLU A 730 16.16 -24.66 -6.62
N PRO A 731 15.48 -24.64 -7.77
CA PRO A 731 14.04 -24.44 -7.81
C PRO A 731 13.34 -25.58 -7.07
N PRO A 732 12.22 -25.33 -6.38
CA PRO A 732 11.51 -26.39 -5.66
C PRO A 732 10.97 -27.42 -6.65
N VAL A 733 11.10 -28.72 -6.32
CA VAL A 733 10.57 -29.80 -7.16
C VAL A 733 9.04 -29.71 -7.25
N VAL A 734 8.38 -29.43 -6.12
CA VAL A 734 6.94 -29.16 -6.05
C VAL A 734 6.73 -27.66 -5.89
N ALA A 735 6.09 -27.05 -6.86
CA ALA A 735 5.88 -25.60 -6.94
C ALA A 735 4.40 -25.26 -7.22
N THR A 736 4.04 -24.01 -7.06
CA THR A 736 2.68 -23.50 -7.31
C THR A 736 2.53 -22.78 -8.65
N GLY A 737 3.63 -22.53 -9.36
CA GLY A 737 3.66 -21.82 -10.66
C GLY A 737 3.77 -20.29 -10.55
N ILE A 738 3.75 -19.73 -9.34
CA ILE A 738 3.93 -18.29 -9.13
C ILE A 738 5.41 -17.86 -9.08
N GLU A 739 6.31 -18.80 -8.90
CA GLU A 739 7.74 -18.56 -8.70
C GLU A 739 8.37 -17.84 -9.88
N HIS A 740 8.03 -18.22 -11.09
CA HIS A 740 8.53 -17.55 -12.29
C HIS A 740 8.03 -16.10 -12.39
N LYS A 741 6.72 -15.89 -12.21
CA LYS A 741 6.12 -14.54 -12.23
C LYS A 741 6.71 -13.63 -11.15
N ALA A 742 6.94 -14.16 -9.96
CA ALA A 742 7.58 -13.44 -8.88
C ALA A 742 9.03 -13.05 -9.22
N ALA A 743 9.80 -13.92 -9.85
CA ALA A 743 11.17 -13.62 -10.30
C ALA A 743 11.19 -12.51 -11.37
N VAL A 744 10.26 -12.55 -12.31
CA VAL A 744 10.13 -11.51 -13.36
C VAL A 744 9.74 -10.16 -12.76
N ASP A 745 8.73 -10.13 -11.89
CA ASP A 745 8.16 -8.88 -11.37
C ASP A 745 9.00 -8.24 -10.26
N SER A 746 9.84 -9.01 -9.56
CA SER A 746 10.72 -8.50 -8.50
C SER A 746 11.81 -7.55 -8.98
N GLU A 747 12.11 -7.52 -10.29
CA GLU A 747 13.19 -6.75 -10.91
C GLU A 747 14.60 -7.10 -10.37
N VAL A 748 14.74 -8.19 -9.64
CA VAL A 748 16.03 -8.68 -9.12
C VAL A 748 16.82 -9.42 -10.20
N CYS A 749 16.11 -10.07 -11.13
CA CYS A 749 16.67 -10.72 -12.31
C CYS A 749 16.78 -9.73 -13.47
N ILE A 750 17.80 -9.88 -14.30
CA ILE A 750 17.94 -9.06 -15.50
C ILE A 750 17.09 -9.65 -16.62
N LYS A 751 16.30 -8.79 -17.25
CA LYS A 751 15.38 -9.12 -18.34
C LYS A 751 15.80 -8.46 -19.64
N ALA A 752 15.56 -9.12 -20.77
CA ALA A 752 15.72 -8.51 -22.08
C ALA A 752 14.63 -7.45 -22.31
N LYS A 753 15.03 -6.25 -22.72
CA LYS A 753 14.08 -5.14 -22.98
C LYS A 753 13.33 -5.30 -24.30
N LYS A 754 13.97 -5.91 -25.30
CA LYS A 754 13.44 -6.13 -26.65
C LYS A 754 13.82 -7.53 -27.13
N PRO A 755 13.11 -8.10 -28.12
CA PRO A 755 13.50 -9.37 -28.70
C PRO A 755 14.81 -9.24 -29.50
N GLY A 756 15.65 -10.28 -29.43
CA GLY A 756 16.94 -10.26 -30.09
C GLY A 756 17.74 -11.54 -29.93
N VAL A 757 19.04 -11.47 -30.26
CA VAL A 757 19.97 -12.58 -30.13
C VAL A 757 21.15 -12.18 -29.26
N ILE A 758 21.54 -13.07 -28.36
CA ILE A 758 22.70 -12.87 -27.50
C ILE A 758 24.00 -12.99 -28.29
N THR A 759 24.82 -11.93 -28.26
CA THR A 759 26.08 -11.87 -29.01
C THR A 759 27.30 -12.20 -28.18
N ALA A 760 27.30 -11.83 -26.91
CA ALA A 760 28.40 -12.11 -26.00
C ALA A 760 27.87 -12.34 -24.56
N VAL A 761 28.50 -13.24 -23.82
CA VAL A 761 28.23 -13.54 -22.41
C VAL A 761 29.55 -13.64 -21.67
N SER A 762 29.70 -12.84 -20.65
CA SER A 762 30.81 -12.91 -19.69
C SER A 762 30.25 -13.05 -18.28
N ALA A 763 31.10 -13.16 -17.28
CA ALA A 763 30.69 -13.19 -15.88
C ALA A 763 30.09 -11.84 -15.42
N THR A 764 30.45 -10.74 -16.05
CA THR A 764 30.07 -9.37 -15.69
C THR A 764 29.10 -8.72 -16.68
N ASP A 765 29.09 -9.18 -17.93
CA ASP A 765 28.36 -8.50 -19.01
C ASP A 765 27.64 -9.47 -19.93
N ILE A 766 26.46 -9.08 -20.37
CA ILE A 766 25.70 -9.77 -21.41
C ILE A 766 25.36 -8.76 -22.50
N SER A 767 25.76 -9.05 -23.74
CA SER A 767 25.43 -8.22 -24.90
C SER A 767 24.35 -8.88 -25.75
N VAL A 768 23.30 -8.12 -26.04
CA VAL A 768 22.17 -8.55 -26.86
C VAL A 768 22.05 -7.63 -28.05
N ARG A 769 21.98 -8.20 -29.25
CA ARG A 769 21.64 -7.48 -30.47
C ARG A 769 20.16 -7.68 -30.74
N TYR A 770 19.42 -6.61 -30.64
CA TYR A 770 17.98 -6.61 -30.89
C TYR A 770 17.65 -6.73 -32.38
N ASP A 771 16.41 -7.14 -32.68
CA ASP A 771 15.92 -7.30 -34.05
C ASP A 771 15.86 -5.96 -34.83
N ASP A 772 15.81 -4.82 -34.12
CA ASP A 772 15.91 -3.47 -34.70
C ASP A 772 17.33 -3.02 -35.03
N GLY A 773 18.35 -3.86 -34.76
CA GLY A 773 19.76 -3.62 -35.03
C GLY A 773 20.52 -2.90 -33.91
N GLU A 774 19.83 -2.44 -32.88
CA GLU A 774 20.44 -1.85 -31.66
C GLU A 774 21.16 -2.94 -30.86
N THR A 775 22.31 -2.61 -30.28
CA THR A 775 23.01 -3.51 -29.36
C THR A 775 22.99 -2.95 -27.95
N ALA A 776 22.48 -3.70 -26.99
CA ALA A 776 22.49 -3.34 -25.58
C ALA A 776 23.42 -4.25 -24.78
N THR A 777 24.21 -3.68 -23.90
CA THR A 777 25.04 -4.40 -22.93
C THR A 777 24.44 -4.25 -21.55
N TYR A 778 24.22 -5.38 -20.89
CA TYR A 778 23.71 -5.48 -19.53
C TYR A 778 24.85 -5.81 -18.58
N HIS A 779 25.12 -4.93 -17.62
CA HIS A 779 26.09 -5.14 -16.57
C HIS A 779 25.48 -5.94 -15.43
N LEU A 780 26.19 -6.96 -14.94
CA LEU A 780 25.75 -7.84 -13.86
C LEU A 780 26.35 -7.38 -12.54
N THR A 781 25.52 -7.23 -11.52
CA THR A 781 25.97 -6.94 -10.16
C THR A 781 26.66 -8.17 -9.56
N LYS A 782 27.89 -7.99 -9.11
CA LYS A 782 28.73 -9.06 -8.54
C LYS A 782 29.07 -8.79 -7.10
N PHE A 783 28.75 -9.74 -6.21
CA PHE A 783 29.12 -9.74 -4.79
C PHE A 783 28.90 -8.40 -4.07
N ALA A 784 27.76 -7.76 -4.36
CA ALA A 784 27.36 -6.54 -3.70
C ALA A 784 26.68 -6.83 -2.35
N ARG A 785 26.82 -5.93 -1.42
CA ARG A 785 26.14 -6.00 -0.13
C ARG A 785 24.68 -5.56 -0.28
N SER A 786 23.75 -6.36 0.24
CA SER A 786 22.35 -5.96 0.42
C SER A 786 22.15 -5.17 1.72
N ASN A 787 21.00 -4.57 1.91
CA ASN A 787 20.61 -3.89 3.14
C ASN A 787 20.71 -4.80 4.40
N ALA A 788 20.50 -6.10 4.20
CA ALA A 788 20.54 -7.11 5.26
C ALA A 788 21.94 -7.78 5.42
N GLY A 789 22.96 -7.29 4.71
CA GLY A 789 24.30 -7.88 4.72
C GLY A 789 24.41 -9.17 3.91
N THR A 790 23.41 -9.54 3.14
CA THR A 790 23.44 -10.70 2.25
C THR A 790 24.14 -10.37 0.93
N CYS A 791 24.57 -11.39 0.20
CA CYS A 791 25.28 -11.24 -1.07
C CYS A 791 24.31 -11.10 -2.24
N ILE A 792 24.40 -10.01 -2.98
CA ILE A 792 23.75 -9.83 -4.27
C ILE A 792 24.76 -10.22 -5.35
N ASN A 793 24.49 -11.33 -6.05
CA ASN A 793 25.33 -11.82 -7.11
C ASN A 793 24.47 -12.33 -8.27
N GLN A 794 24.50 -11.62 -9.39
CA GLN A 794 23.77 -11.98 -10.59
C GLN A 794 24.61 -12.92 -11.45
N ARG A 795 23.95 -13.94 -12.01
CA ARG A 795 24.60 -14.97 -12.84
C ARG A 795 23.94 -15.05 -14.20
N PRO A 796 24.69 -15.11 -15.31
CA PRO A 796 24.13 -15.34 -16.63
C PRO A 796 23.32 -16.64 -16.67
N ASN A 797 22.13 -16.58 -17.24
CA ASN A 797 21.24 -17.73 -17.47
C ASN A 797 21.02 -17.96 -18.97
N CYS A 798 21.95 -17.54 -19.80
CA CYS A 798 21.83 -17.58 -21.26
C CYS A 798 23.15 -17.99 -21.90
N VAL A 799 23.09 -18.42 -23.16
CA VAL A 799 24.26 -18.79 -23.94
C VAL A 799 24.36 -17.92 -25.20
N VAL A 800 25.58 -17.79 -25.73
CA VAL A 800 25.81 -17.03 -26.97
C VAL A 800 25.06 -17.68 -28.12
N GLY A 801 24.37 -16.87 -28.94
CA GLY A 801 23.54 -17.32 -30.04
C GLY A 801 22.09 -17.68 -29.67
N GLU A 802 21.74 -17.66 -28.40
CA GLU A 802 20.36 -17.87 -27.95
C GLU A 802 19.47 -16.69 -28.35
N ARG A 803 18.28 -16.99 -28.88
CA ARG A 803 17.24 -15.99 -29.13
C ARG A 803 16.47 -15.73 -27.86
N VAL A 804 16.23 -14.46 -27.55
CA VAL A 804 15.48 -14.02 -26.37
C VAL A 804 14.28 -13.16 -26.78
N ASP A 805 13.19 -13.31 -26.06
CA ASP A 805 11.98 -12.51 -26.21
C ASP A 805 11.95 -11.35 -25.20
N THR A 806 11.01 -10.43 -25.39
CA THR A 806 10.79 -9.32 -24.45
C THR A 806 10.44 -9.87 -23.07
N GLU A 807 11.01 -9.26 -22.01
CA GLU A 807 10.85 -9.64 -20.60
C GLU A 807 11.39 -11.04 -20.21
N GLN A 808 12.03 -11.75 -21.14
CA GLN A 808 12.71 -13.01 -20.82
C GLN A 808 13.92 -12.76 -19.91
N ILE A 809 14.03 -13.56 -18.84
CA ILE A 809 15.17 -13.49 -17.90
C ILE A 809 16.44 -13.99 -18.60
N ILE A 810 17.48 -13.16 -18.63
CA ILE A 810 18.80 -13.46 -19.19
C ILE A 810 19.87 -13.65 -18.12
N ALA A 811 19.65 -13.13 -16.89
CA ALA A 811 20.50 -13.38 -15.74
C ALA A 811 19.68 -13.58 -14.49
N ASP A 812 20.01 -14.61 -13.72
CA ASP A 812 19.39 -14.91 -12.45
C ASP A 812 19.97 -14.03 -11.34
N GLY A 813 19.11 -13.51 -10.46
CA GLY A 813 19.48 -12.79 -9.26
C GLY A 813 19.76 -13.69 -8.04
N PRO A 814 19.97 -13.11 -6.86
CA PRO A 814 20.10 -13.87 -5.62
C PRO A 814 18.82 -14.67 -5.36
N SER A 815 18.97 -15.87 -4.81
CA SER A 815 17.85 -16.81 -4.57
C SER A 815 16.96 -17.06 -5.78
N CYS A 816 17.52 -17.02 -6.97
CA CYS A 816 16.85 -17.39 -8.23
C CYS A 816 17.67 -18.43 -8.97
N SER A 817 16.99 -19.31 -9.68
CA SER A 817 17.62 -20.33 -10.54
C SER A 817 16.72 -20.68 -11.70
N GLY A 818 17.26 -20.66 -12.92
CA GLY A 818 16.51 -20.97 -14.12
C GLY A 818 15.35 -20.02 -14.43
N GLY A 819 15.38 -18.80 -13.91
CA GLY A 819 14.30 -17.82 -14.03
C GLY A 819 13.14 -18.01 -13.04
N GLU A 820 13.30 -18.83 -12.03
CA GLU A 820 12.34 -19.04 -10.95
C GLU A 820 12.95 -18.65 -9.60
N VAL A 821 12.12 -18.21 -8.66
CA VAL A 821 12.55 -17.98 -7.27
C VAL A 821 12.87 -19.32 -6.61
N ALA A 822 14.08 -19.41 -6.06
CA ALA A 822 14.59 -20.59 -5.39
C ALA A 822 15.15 -20.19 -4.02
N LEU A 823 14.33 -20.33 -2.98
CA LEU A 823 14.67 -19.86 -1.62
C LEU A 823 15.54 -20.84 -0.83
N GLY A 824 15.77 -22.05 -1.32
CA GLY A 824 16.48 -23.06 -0.57
C GLY A 824 16.96 -24.21 -1.45
N LYS A 825 17.04 -25.41 -0.86
CA LYS A 825 17.51 -26.64 -1.45
C LYS A 825 16.51 -27.77 -1.31
N ASN A 826 16.47 -28.67 -2.28
CA ASN A 826 15.75 -29.93 -2.17
C ASN A 826 16.67 -30.98 -1.54
N VAL A 827 16.34 -31.44 -0.33
CA VAL A 827 17.15 -32.39 0.40
C VAL A 827 16.35 -33.63 0.78
N LEU A 828 17.03 -34.75 0.82
CA LEU A 828 16.44 -36.02 1.29
C LEU A 828 16.32 -35.98 2.82
N ILE A 829 15.12 -36.23 3.34
CA ILE A 829 14.82 -36.23 4.78
C ILE A 829 14.37 -37.62 5.20
N GLY A 830 14.98 -38.11 6.27
CA GLY A 830 14.56 -39.34 6.97
C GLY A 830 13.86 -38.98 8.28
N PHE A 831 12.74 -39.63 8.57
CA PHE A 831 11.99 -39.48 9.81
C PHE A 831 12.19 -40.69 10.69
N VAL A 832 13.02 -40.54 11.72
CA VAL A 832 13.30 -41.61 12.70
C VAL A 832 13.84 -40.96 13.96
N THR A 833 13.63 -41.55 15.13
CA THR A 833 14.28 -41.14 16.36
C THR A 833 15.76 -41.48 16.30
N TRP A 834 16.65 -40.51 16.63
CA TRP A 834 18.10 -40.70 16.56
C TRP A 834 18.78 -40.25 17.86
N GLU A 835 19.05 -41.14 18.76
CA GLU A 835 19.81 -40.91 20.01
C GLU A 835 19.40 -39.67 20.81
N GLY A 836 18.17 -39.20 20.66
CA GLY A 836 17.64 -37.99 21.28
C GLY A 836 18.08 -36.65 20.63
N TYR A 837 18.98 -36.64 19.64
CA TYR A 837 19.47 -35.39 19.01
C TYR A 837 18.48 -34.73 18.10
N ASN A 838 17.38 -35.41 17.76
CA ASN A 838 16.27 -34.83 17.00
C ASN A 838 14.96 -34.75 17.82
N TYR A 839 15.11 -34.66 19.16
CA TYR A 839 13.96 -34.48 20.05
C TYR A 839 13.32 -33.11 19.84
N GLU A 840 11.99 -33.08 19.84
CA GLU A 840 11.18 -31.93 19.48
C GLU A 840 11.51 -31.41 18.06
N ASP A 841 11.82 -30.16 17.89
CA ASP A 841 12.13 -29.55 16.58
C ASP A 841 13.63 -29.54 16.25
N ALA A 842 14.44 -30.38 16.91
CA ALA A 842 15.86 -30.49 16.62
C ALA A 842 16.14 -31.26 15.33
N ILE A 843 17.15 -30.87 14.59
CA ILE A 843 17.51 -31.44 13.28
C ILE A 843 18.95 -31.93 13.31
N LEU A 844 19.13 -33.14 12.79
CA LEU A 844 20.46 -33.70 12.49
C LEU A 844 20.79 -33.48 11.01
N LEU A 845 22.03 -33.17 10.73
CA LEU A 845 22.54 -33.04 9.37
C LEU A 845 23.63 -34.04 9.06
N ASN A 846 23.67 -34.52 7.83
CA ASN A 846 24.79 -35.26 7.31
C ASN A 846 25.95 -34.33 7.01
N GLU A 847 27.18 -34.71 7.38
CA GLU A 847 28.41 -33.93 7.13
C GLU A 847 28.59 -33.56 5.65
N ARG A 848 28.09 -34.37 4.71
CA ARG A 848 28.11 -34.07 3.27
C ARG A 848 27.54 -32.67 2.95
N LEU A 849 26.45 -32.26 3.63
CA LEU A 849 25.79 -30.96 3.41
C LEU A 849 26.72 -29.79 3.76
N VAL A 850 27.61 -29.97 4.74
CA VAL A 850 28.60 -28.96 5.14
C VAL A 850 29.80 -29.00 4.18
N ARG A 851 30.29 -30.21 3.86
CA ARG A 851 31.47 -30.40 2.99
C ARG A 851 31.22 -29.92 1.55
N GLU A 852 30.06 -30.19 1.00
CA GLU A 852 29.67 -29.84 -0.39
C GLU A 852 29.05 -28.43 -0.50
N ASP A 853 29.12 -27.61 0.54
CA ASP A 853 28.59 -26.24 0.57
C ASP A 853 27.09 -26.13 0.18
N VAL A 854 26.27 -27.13 0.54
CA VAL A 854 24.85 -27.20 0.15
C VAL A 854 24.06 -26.02 0.75
N PHE A 855 24.30 -25.70 2.02
CA PHE A 855 23.63 -24.62 2.74
C PHE A 855 24.58 -23.46 3.09
N THR A 856 25.62 -23.29 2.33
CA THR A 856 26.58 -22.21 2.56
C THR A 856 26.06 -20.90 1.99
N SER A 857 26.26 -19.83 2.71
CA SER A 857 25.89 -18.45 2.32
C SER A 857 27.07 -17.51 2.44
N ILE A 858 27.01 -16.41 1.68
CA ILE A 858 28.01 -15.34 1.75
C ILE A 858 27.34 -14.15 2.42
N HIS A 859 28.00 -13.60 3.43
CA HIS A 859 27.59 -12.36 4.11
C HIS A 859 28.67 -11.31 3.91
N ILE A 860 28.25 -10.09 3.60
CA ILE A 860 29.17 -8.98 3.38
C ILE A 860 28.88 -7.92 4.43
N GLU A 861 29.89 -7.66 5.27
CA GLU A 861 29.84 -6.62 6.29
C GLU A 861 30.61 -5.37 5.82
N GLU A 862 30.12 -4.22 6.21
CA GLU A 862 30.71 -2.92 5.87
C GLU A 862 31.30 -2.29 7.12
N HIS A 863 32.55 -1.88 7.02
CA HIS A 863 33.27 -1.17 8.07
C HIS A 863 33.69 0.19 7.53
N GLU A 864 33.27 1.26 8.19
CA GLU A 864 33.58 2.63 7.80
C GLU A 864 34.39 3.35 8.84
N THR A 865 35.33 4.16 8.39
CA THR A 865 36.04 5.12 9.22
C THR A 865 36.22 6.44 8.50
N GLU A 866 36.09 7.52 9.27
CA GLU A 866 36.23 8.88 8.79
C GLU A 866 37.40 9.56 9.43
N ALA A 867 38.19 10.30 8.66
CA ALA A 867 39.17 11.24 9.17
C ALA A 867 38.55 12.64 9.25
N ARG A 868 38.52 13.21 10.43
CA ARG A 868 37.86 14.50 10.72
C ARG A 868 38.86 15.57 11.09
N ASP A 869 38.55 16.82 10.79
CA ASP A 869 39.28 17.98 11.31
C ASP A 869 38.91 18.17 12.79
N THR A 870 39.88 17.99 13.69
CA THR A 870 39.68 18.23 15.11
C THR A 870 40.32 19.57 15.54
N LYS A 871 39.94 20.09 16.70
CA LYS A 871 40.52 21.34 17.26
C LYS A 871 42.02 21.24 17.53
N LEU A 872 42.58 20.01 17.64
CA LEU A 872 43.95 19.73 17.90
C LEU A 872 44.80 19.46 16.65
N GLY A 873 44.15 19.43 15.50
CA GLY A 873 44.71 19.12 14.21
C GLY A 873 43.85 18.09 13.45
N PRO A 874 44.12 17.91 12.14
CA PRO A 874 43.39 16.93 11.34
C PRO A 874 43.77 15.49 11.74
N GLU A 875 42.81 14.59 11.77
CA GLU A 875 43.05 13.13 11.79
C GLU A 875 43.68 12.71 10.48
N GLU A 876 44.58 11.77 10.51
CA GLU A 876 45.30 11.30 9.32
C GLU A 876 45.14 9.78 9.16
N ILE A 877 44.85 9.36 7.94
CA ILE A 877 44.85 7.94 7.56
C ILE A 877 46.23 7.63 7.00
N THR A 878 46.98 6.78 7.76
CA THR A 878 48.39 6.49 7.46
C THR A 878 48.73 5.07 7.89
N ARG A 879 49.73 4.48 7.25
CA ARG A 879 50.34 3.21 7.68
C ARG A 879 51.26 3.38 8.93
N ASP A 880 51.74 4.57 9.18
CA ASP A 880 52.67 4.88 10.27
C ASP A 880 51.92 5.01 11.61
N ILE A 881 51.63 3.90 12.26
CA ILE A 881 50.89 3.81 13.52
C ILE A 881 51.87 3.60 14.66
N PRO A 882 51.85 4.41 15.75
CA PRO A 882 52.72 4.25 16.86
C PRO A 882 52.51 2.92 17.60
N ASN A 883 53.63 2.27 18.04
CA ASN A 883 53.62 1.05 18.83
C ASN A 883 53.01 -0.19 18.19
N VAL A 884 52.98 -0.28 16.86
CA VAL A 884 52.50 -1.43 16.12
C VAL A 884 53.64 -2.05 15.30
N GLY A 885 53.80 -3.38 15.38
CA GLY A 885 54.79 -4.10 14.60
C GLY A 885 54.42 -4.20 13.11
N GLU A 886 55.43 -4.29 12.25
CA GLU A 886 55.21 -4.39 10.76
C GLU A 886 54.43 -5.63 10.36
N ASP A 887 54.49 -6.71 11.12
CA ASP A 887 53.72 -7.93 10.84
C ASP A 887 52.19 -7.71 10.90
N ALA A 888 51.73 -6.83 11.79
CA ALA A 888 50.33 -6.44 11.91
C ALA A 888 49.89 -5.50 10.79
N LEU A 889 50.83 -4.85 10.11
CA LEU A 889 50.57 -3.89 9.03
C LEU A 889 50.87 -4.43 7.63
N LYS A 890 51.18 -5.74 7.49
CA LYS A 890 51.63 -6.36 6.24
C LYS A 890 50.62 -6.23 5.11
N ASP A 891 49.33 -6.24 5.42
CA ASP A 891 48.21 -6.18 4.44
C ASP A 891 47.74 -4.76 4.20
N LEU A 892 48.30 -3.74 4.82
CA LEU A 892 47.99 -2.33 4.55
C LEU A 892 48.90 -1.81 3.41
N ASP A 893 48.31 -0.98 2.55
CA ASP A 893 49.02 -0.28 1.50
C ASP A 893 49.83 0.92 2.07
N GLU A 894 50.51 1.66 1.18
CA GLU A 894 51.27 2.85 1.56
C GLU A 894 50.41 3.95 2.20
N ASN A 895 49.12 3.98 1.90
CA ASN A 895 48.13 4.92 2.43
C ASN A 895 47.52 4.46 3.77
N GLY A 896 47.90 3.31 4.28
CA GLY A 896 47.36 2.75 5.51
C GLY A 896 45.99 2.07 5.36
N ILE A 897 45.61 1.70 4.15
CA ILE A 897 44.33 1.05 3.83
C ILE A 897 44.63 -0.41 3.44
N ILE A 898 43.75 -1.33 3.89
CA ILE A 898 43.91 -2.75 3.60
C ILE A 898 43.72 -3.03 2.10
N ARG A 899 44.52 -3.96 1.55
CA ARG A 899 44.39 -4.40 0.16
C ARG A 899 43.17 -5.29 -0.07
N VAL A 900 42.59 -5.18 -1.24
CA VAL A 900 41.51 -6.10 -1.70
C VAL A 900 42.10 -7.51 -1.85
N GLY A 901 41.33 -8.53 -1.39
CA GLY A 901 41.76 -9.91 -1.39
C GLY A 901 42.54 -10.35 -0.15
N ALA A 902 42.75 -9.47 0.82
CA ALA A 902 43.40 -9.83 2.09
C ALA A 902 42.46 -10.67 2.94
N GLU A 903 42.97 -11.75 3.53
CA GLU A 903 42.25 -12.53 4.54
C GLU A 903 42.47 -11.87 5.90
N VAL A 904 41.37 -11.56 6.59
CA VAL A 904 41.38 -10.84 7.85
C VAL A 904 40.74 -11.65 8.98
N HIS A 905 41.27 -11.49 10.18
CA HIS A 905 40.81 -12.11 11.40
C HIS A 905 40.49 -11.03 12.45
N SER A 906 39.80 -11.44 13.50
CA SER A 906 39.45 -10.55 14.61
C SER A 906 40.70 -9.83 15.16
N GLY A 907 40.64 -8.50 15.18
CA GLY A 907 41.71 -7.64 15.68
C GLY A 907 42.71 -7.15 14.63
N ASP A 908 42.66 -7.63 13.39
CA ASP A 908 43.51 -7.15 12.28
C ASP A 908 43.17 -5.72 11.90
N TYR A 909 44.16 -4.98 11.44
CA TYR A 909 43.99 -3.60 11.00
C TYR A 909 43.36 -3.54 9.61
N LEU A 910 42.28 -2.78 9.51
CA LEU A 910 41.60 -2.48 8.22
C LEU A 910 42.05 -1.14 7.65
N VAL A 911 42.06 -0.12 8.50
CA VAL A 911 42.47 1.23 8.11
C VAL A 911 43.29 1.82 9.26
N GLY A 912 44.52 2.18 8.98
CA GLY A 912 45.39 2.86 9.95
C GLY A 912 44.98 4.33 10.06
N LYS A 913 44.54 4.75 11.23
CA LYS A 913 44.19 6.13 11.55
C LYS A 913 44.86 6.59 12.85
N VAL A 914 45.35 7.81 12.81
CA VAL A 914 46.00 8.45 13.99
C VAL A 914 45.26 9.77 14.27
N THR A 915 45.06 10.04 15.56
CA THR A 915 44.40 11.26 16.03
C THR A 915 45.38 12.05 16.89
N PRO A 916 45.52 13.40 16.68
CA PRO A 916 46.37 14.23 17.50
C PRO A 916 45.96 14.20 18.99
N LYS A 917 46.95 14.08 19.90
CA LYS A 917 46.73 14.14 21.35
C LYS A 917 46.83 15.58 21.86
N GLY A 918 45.95 15.92 22.81
CA GLY A 918 46.11 17.16 23.59
C GLY A 918 47.18 17.05 24.65
N GLU A 919 47.80 18.17 25.01
CA GLU A 919 48.87 18.21 26.03
C GLU A 919 48.47 17.65 27.40
N THR A 920 47.21 17.58 27.71
CA THR A 920 46.67 17.08 28.98
C THR A 920 46.57 15.55 29.05
N GLU A 921 46.73 14.85 27.94
CA GLU A 921 46.54 13.39 27.86
C GLU A 921 47.87 12.59 27.88
N LEU A 922 49.00 13.27 28.01
CA LEU A 922 50.30 12.59 28.07
C LEU A 922 50.48 11.88 29.42
N THR A 923 50.85 10.58 29.38
CA THR A 923 51.22 9.84 30.58
C THR A 923 52.53 10.37 31.18
N PRO A 924 52.79 10.20 32.49
CA PRO A 924 54.05 10.63 33.10
C PRO A 924 55.27 10.03 32.41
N GLU A 925 55.21 8.80 31.94
CA GLU A 925 56.25 8.10 31.20
C GLU A 925 56.50 8.73 29.82
N GLU A 926 55.44 9.10 29.11
CA GLU A 926 55.54 9.78 27.80
C GLU A 926 56.15 11.18 27.96
N ARG A 927 55.85 11.91 29.04
CA ARG A 927 56.46 13.20 29.33
C ARG A 927 57.94 13.04 29.59
N LEU A 928 58.34 11.98 30.31
CA LEU A 928 59.75 11.69 30.61
C LEU A 928 60.53 11.28 29.35
N LEU A 929 59.91 10.45 28.48
CA LEU A 929 60.49 10.05 27.19
C LEU A 929 60.64 11.24 26.24
N ARG A 930 59.70 12.17 26.23
CA ARG A 930 59.79 13.41 25.48
C ARG A 930 60.91 14.32 25.96
N ALA A 931 61.10 14.40 27.27
CA ALA A 931 62.22 15.18 27.87
C ALA A 931 63.62 14.58 27.61
N ILE A 932 63.71 13.24 27.45
CA ILE A 932 65.01 12.52 27.28
C ILE A 932 65.37 12.37 25.80
N PHE A 933 64.39 12.09 24.91
CA PHE A 933 64.67 11.73 23.51
C PHE A 933 64.30 12.82 22.47
N GLY A 934 63.86 14.01 22.92
CA GLY A 934 63.47 15.10 22.05
C GLY A 934 62.18 14.78 21.21
N GLU A 935 61.78 15.66 20.27
CA GLU A 935 60.53 15.67 19.53
C GLU A 935 60.15 14.44 18.70
N LYS A 936 60.76 13.27 18.90
CA LYS A 936 60.45 12.07 18.11
C LYS A 936 59.35 11.16 18.67
N ALA A 937 58.75 11.46 19.84
CA ALA A 937 57.55 10.81 20.26
C ALA A 937 56.34 11.50 19.60
N ARG A 938 55.78 10.91 18.57
CA ARG A 938 54.63 11.47 17.84
C ARG A 938 53.46 11.76 18.79
N GLU A 939 52.94 12.95 18.73
CA GLU A 939 51.80 13.45 19.52
C GLU A 939 50.46 12.89 19.02
N VAL A 940 50.42 11.63 18.61
CA VAL A 940 49.25 11.00 18.02
C VAL A 940 48.84 9.75 18.76
N ARG A 941 47.52 9.46 18.80
CA ARG A 941 46.95 8.25 19.36
C ARG A 941 46.45 7.37 18.23
N ASP A 942 46.62 6.04 18.35
CA ASP A 942 46.05 5.06 17.45
C ASP A 942 44.52 5.00 17.62
N THR A 943 43.83 5.36 16.58
CA THR A 943 42.35 5.29 16.43
C THR A 943 41.95 4.47 15.20
N SER A 944 42.84 3.56 14.78
CA SER A 944 42.66 2.73 13.59
C SER A 944 41.42 1.86 13.66
N LEU A 945 40.84 1.64 12.52
CA LEU A 945 39.73 0.69 12.35
C LEU A 945 40.32 -0.72 12.33
N LYS A 946 39.83 -1.57 13.22
CA LYS A 946 40.17 -3.00 13.32
C LYS A 946 38.95 -3.86 13.07
N VAL A 947 39.17 -5.10 12.63
CA VAL A 947 38.15 -6.10 12.54
C VAL A 947 37.52 -6.35 13.91
N PRO A 948 36.20 -6.24 14.07
CA PRO A 948 35.49 -6.49 15.31
C PRO A 948 35.71 -7.91 15.83
N HIS A 949 35.47 -8.09 17.12
CA HIS A 949 35.69 -9.38 17.77
C HIS A 949 34.69 -10.42 17.25
N GLY A 950 35.22 -11.59 16.84
CA GLY A 950 34.40 -12.68 16.27
C GLY A 950 34.12 -12.60 14.77
N GLU A 951 34.60 -11.58 14.10
CA GLU A 951 34.51 -11.45 12.65
C GLU A 951 35.80 -11.90 11.97
N SER A 952 35.66 -12.49 10.79
CA SER A 952 36.77 -12.89 9.92
C SER A 952 36.25 -13.01 8.49
N GLY A 953 37.09 -12.85 7.50
CA GLY A 953 36.67 -12.97 6.11
C GLY A 953 37.74 -12.52 5.13
N ILE A 954 37.31 -12.23 3.90
CA ILE A 954 38.17 -11.74 2.84
C ILE A 954 37.68 -10.35 2.43
N VAL A 955 38.59 -9.41 2.30
CA VAL A 955 38.27 -8.07 1.80
C VAL A 955 37.91 -8.14 0.33
N VAL A 956 36.66 -7.79 0.01
CA VAL A 956 36.11 -7.86 -1.36
C VAL A 956 36.29 -6.56 -2.10
N ASP A 957 36.05 -5.45 -1.39
CA ASP A 957 36.12 -4.11 -1.99
C ASP A 957 36.54 -3.08 -0.94
N VAL A 958 37.19 -2.01 -1.41
CA VAL A 958 37.58 -0.88 -0.58
C VAL A 958 37.28 0.41 -1.32
N LYS A 959 36.47 1.28 -0.74
CA LYS A 959 36.09 2.57 -1.32
C LYS A 959 36.67 3.70 -0.48
N VAL A 960 37.31 4.64 -1.17
CA VAL A 960 37.95 5.80 -0.56
C VAL A 960 37.27 7.07 -1.11
N PHE A 961 36.71 7.85 -0.21
CA PHE A 961 36.07 9.12 -0.55
C PHE A 961 36.94 10.27 0.00
N THR A 962 37.26 11.22 -0.87
CA THR A 962 38.00 12.44 -0.52
C THR A 962 37.18 13.65 -0.94
N LYS A 963 37.52 14.83 -0.37
CA LYS A 963 36.88 16.09 -0.81
C LYS A 963 37.04 16.37 -2.30
N GLU A 964 38.11 15.85 -2.90
CA GLU A 964 38.37 15.97 -4.33
C GLU A 964 37.46 15.10 -5.21
N ASN A 965 37.06 13.93 -4.70
CA ASN A 965 36.29 12.95 -5.44
C ASN A 965 34.79 12.97 -5.14
N SER A 966 34.38 13.56 -4.03
CA SER A 966 32.99 13.60 -3.57
C SER A 966 32.67 14.95 -2.96
N ASP A 967 31.76 15.69 -3.57
CA ASP A 967 31.31 16.99 -3.08
C ASP A 967 30.42 16.91 -1.83
N GLU A 968 30.09 15.71 -1.33
CA GLU A 968 29.04 15.48 -0.33
C GLU A 968 29.52 14.82 0.97
N LEU A 969 30.80 14.94 1.32
CA LEU A 969 31.30 14.53 2.64
C LEU A 969 30.67 15.39 3.75
N ALA A 970 30.42 14.77 4.91
CA ALA A 970 29.87 15.46 6.06
C ALA A 970 30.77 16.66 6.48
N PRO A 971 30.21 17.74 7.00
CA PRO A 971 31.01 18.88 7.44
C PRO A 971 32.10 18.48 8.42
N GLY A 972 33.36 18.86 8.15
CA GLY A 972 34.51 18.53 8.98
C GLY A 972 35.18 17.19 8.66
N VAL A 973 34.66 16.38 7.75
CA VAL A 973 35.27 15.14 7.26
C VAL A 973 36.21 15.48 6.11
N THR A 974 37.47 14.99 6.19
CA THR A 974 38.49 15.15 5.13
C THR A 974 38.55 13.94 4.21
N LYS A 975 38.44 12.74 4.79
CA LYS A 975 38.50 11.46 4.06
C LYS A 975 37.64 10.43 4.76
N SER A 976 36.86 9.63 3.99
CA SER A 976 36.14 8.47 4.48
C SER A 976 36.62 7.22 3.73
N VAL A 977 36.77 6.13 4.45
CA VAL A 977 37.18 4.84 3.90
C VAL A 977 36.21 3.78 4.35
N ARG A 978 35.67 3.03 3.38
CA ARG A 978 34.79 1.88 3.59
C ARG A 978 35.47 0.61 3.12
N VAL A 979 35.42 -0.39 3.98
CA VAL A 979 35.99 -1.70 3.72
C VAL A 979 34.88 -2.73 3.78
N TYR A 980 34.75 -3.52 2.72
CA TYR A 980 33.75 -4.59 2.62
C TYR A 980 34.43 -5.94 2.84
N ILE A 981 33.95 -6.68 3.84
CA ILE A 981 34.48 -7.99 4.21
C ILE A 981 33.44 -9.04 3.92
N ALA A 982 33.76 -10.00 3.06
CA ALA A 982 32.91 -11.13 2.77
C ALA A 982 33.26 -12.32 3.65
N GLN A 983 32.26 -12.88 4.31
CA GLN A 983 32.37 -14.07 5.12
C GLN A 983 31.56 -15.19 4.49
N LYS A 984 32.19 -16.34 4.27
CA LYS A 984 31.54 -17.57 3.84
C LYS A 984 31.08 -18.35 5.07
N ARG A 985 29.77 -18.33 5.33
CA ARG A 985 29.17 -19.01 6.48
C ARG A 985 28.63 -20.36 6.06
N LYS A 986 29.22 -21.44 6.62
CA LYS A 986 28.71 -22.79 6.51
C LYS A 986 27.69 -23.06 7.58
N ILE A 987 26.79 -24.01 7.31
CA ILE A 987 25.80 -24.40 8.29
C ILE A 987 26.45 -25.03 9.51
N SER A 988 26.01 -24.64 10.69
CA SER A 988 26.54 -25.07 11.97
C SER A 988 25.44 -25.42 12.97
N VAL A 989 25.83 -26.02 14.09
CA VAL A 989 24.91 -26.27 15.21
C VAL A 989 24.35 -24.93 15.72
N GLY A 990 23.05 -24.90 15.99
CA GLY A 990 22.33 -23.70 16.39
C GLY A 990 21.64 -22.95 15.23
N ASP A 991 21.93 -23.28 13.98
CA ASP A 991 21.28 -22.65 12.84
C ASP A 991 19.83 -23.11 12.70
N LYS A 992 18.94 -22.16 12.41
CA LYS A 992 17.51 -22.42 12.21
C LYS A 992 17.23 -22.84 10.78
N LYS A 993 16.46 -23.91 10.61
CA LYS A 993 15.92 -24.38 9.34
C LYS A 993 14.42 -24.46 9.37
N ALA A 994 13.79 -24.24 8.23
CA ALA A 994 12.35 -24.33 8.12
C ALA A 994 11.92 -24.86 6.75
N GLY A 995 10.75 -25.47 6.72
CA GLY A 995 10.03 -25.78 5.49
C GLY A 995 9.02 -24.68 5.15
N ARG A 996 8.25 -24.89 4.09
CA ARG A 996 7.20 -23.96 3.63
C ARG A 996 5.89 -24.09 4.43
N HIS A 997 5.72 -25.14 5.20
CA HIS A 997 4.47 -25.50 5.89
C HIS A 997 4.46 -25.13 7.38
N GLY A 998 5.33 -24.19 7.78
CA GLY A 998 5.44 -23.75 9.17
C GLY A 998 6.24 -24.68 10.08
N ASN A 999 6.80 -25.77 9.56
CA ASN A 999 7.74 -26.62 10.26
C ASN A 999 9.08 -25.90 10.39
N LYS A 1000 9.52 -25.67 11.61
CA LYS A 1000 10.79 -25.01 11.94
C LYS A 1000 11.59 -25.88 12.92
N GLY A 1001 12.91 -25.83 12.80
CA GLY A 1001 13.77 -26.55 13.69
C GLY A 1001 15.17 -25.95 13.76
N VAL A 1002 15.95 -26.39 14.73
CA VAL A 1002 17.32 -25.94 14.97
C VAL A 1002 18.26 -27.11 14.81
N VAL A 1003 19.39 -26.90 14.14
CA VAL A 1003 20.44 -27.91 13.97
C VAL A 1003 21.04 -28.22 15.33
N SER A 1004 20.93 -29.45 15.78
CA SER A 1004 21.47 -29.92 17.04
C SER A 1004 22.86 -30.57 16.88
N ARG A 1005 23.08 -31.26 15.77
CA ARG A 1005 24.33 -31.93 15.46
C ARG A 1005 24.52 -32.07 13.95
N VAL A 1006 25.78 -32.06 13.53
CA VAL A 1006 26.24 -32.38 12.18
C VAL A 1006 26.89 -33.77 12.22
#